data_4a1dcc2a7198e59d4b19b1a8b306968f
#
_entry.id   4a1dcc2a7198e59d4b19b1a8b306968f
#
_cell.length_a   1.000
_cell.length_b   1.000
_cell.length_c   1.000
_cell.angle_alpha   90.00
_cell.angle_beta   90.00
_cell.angle_gamma   90.00
#
_symmetry.space_group_name_H-M   'P 1'
#
loop_
_entity.id
_entity.type
_entity.pdbx_description
1 polymer ?
#
loop_
_entity_poly.entity_id
_entity_poly.type
_entity_poly.pdbx_seq_one_letter_code
_entity_poly.pdbx_strand_id
1 'polypeptide(L)'
;MDKICRIFFLFTLSFFLVSCGGDETEPVSEATSDTTAPEIKPEKAPIVEEVVEEVVVLPNPNGVYLPNGEEQNGKPVFVNGEGFFMWFNGSIWKISDKSGGGKIVSSGNESINDKWSDGGKARHFPDDEFAKDALFRLAVAYQGSTDNPNAIRLFQQFVKDFPEDKMVPEAYLSLGDLAISDVKSDEQPSYEQIQNAQANYSLVREKSREIKLITDATFNEGGLIERVAESPDGIVENYLTFDKNNDEVLQSSEYSSIGIDSDKSFSDFDLNEDKSIDFGELYDVASYVYYSSMVKLFSDYSEKFSDSDGARISEATEKIGFANEMLGRPSTMLNLYYKDIEKYGNDPSNVGVDGILKKYTVKYDEYDKLYGRTLDLLTKLQEPGQTISFTYRDRKGIEETITGTVEDIIGDRKKLLPFLSSQYKGMDQDIYSDVVKSRGAIFSNSSHMAKFKGYLKKYKEFKKGFPSDLSPAVAFAKLLEQAKSAGNKPLELRMRSMLDRVGSKAGGSYNPQKSDFPAASPGVLVWMAEQLLAQNSVEDAVSAMERLVNVYGDTGGEFLFDAYYLLGQAKQKERDYQTSVSHYQSALANSSWHDNANDARIRLGESLFEVGQSTKDSSLFDQAVSSFEEVRSDTDTSLEQRAQSSYMMGECKRAIRDHAGAAYYYLDTTLNFPSATKWASKSYEQAIRCYEQTGQSDQITQVEKQYVDWQRKFLK
;
A
#
# COMPACT_ATOMS: atom_id res chain seq x y z
N MET A 1 -2.52 -21.80 -15.13
CA MET A 1 -3.86 -22.32 -14.79
C MET A 1 -4.73 -21.13 -14.50
N ASP A 2 -5.79 -20.97 -15.24
CA ASP A 2 -6.63 -19.79 -15.20
C ASP A 2 -7.32 -19.70 -13.85
N LYS A 3 -7.11 -18.59 -13.16
CA LYS A 3 -7.78 -18.29 -11.90
C LYS A 3 -9.28 -18.20 -12.16
N ILE A 4 -10.02 -19.13 -11.61
CA ILE A 4 -11.47 -19.18 -11.70
C ILE A 4 -12.05 -18.00 -10.95
N CYS A 5 -12.91 -17.28 -11.62
CA CYS A 5 -13.51 -16.01 -11.25
C CYS A 5 -14.29 -16.03 -9.95
N ARG A 6 -13.95 -15.13 -9.09
CA ARG A 6 -14.57 -14.93 -7.79
C ARG A 6 -15.63 -13.85 -7.89
N ILE A 7 -16.85 -14.24 -8.13
CA ILE A 7 -17.96 -13.29 -8.30
C ILE A 7 -18.40 -12.62 -6.98
N PHE A 8 -17.98 -13.12 -5.85
CA PHE A 8 -18.47 -12.65 -4.56
C PHE A 8 -17.54 -11.70 -3.78
N PHE A 9 -16.25 -11.59 -4.16
CA PHE A 9 -15.28 -10.90 -3.33
C PHE A 9 -14.48 -9.78 -4.00
N LEU A 10 -14.82 -9.39 -5.23
CA LEU A 10 -14.06 -8.38 -5.95
C LEU A 10 -14.73 -7.00 -5.89
N PHE A 11 -14.57 -6.35 -4.78
CA PHE A 11 -14.81 -4.93 -4.61
C PHE A 11 -13.68 -4.24 -3.86
N THR A 12 -12.46 -4.52 -4.23
CA THR A 12 -11.34 -3.65 -3.89
C THR A 12 -10.82 -3.00 -5.15
N LEU A 13 -11.01 -1.71 -5.26
CA LEU A 13 -10.27 -0.88 -6.18
C LEU A 13 -8.80 -0.90 -5.74
N SER A 14 -8.00 -1.70 -6.41
CA SER A 14 -6.56 -1.48 -6.47
C SER A 14 -6.21 -1.27 -7.93
N PHE A 15 -5.91 -0.04 -8.28
CA PHE A 15 -5.38 0.36 -9.57
C PHE A 15 -4.04 -0.36 -9.80
N PHE A 16 -4.02 -1.33 -10.70
CA PHE A 16 -2.81 -1.71 -11.41
C PHE A 16 -3.19 -2.08 -12.86
N LEU A 17 -2.92 -1.14 -13.74
CA LEU A 17 -2.89 -1.36 -15.18
C LEU A 17 -1.57 -2.06 -15.53
N VAL A 18 -1.63 -3.29 -16.00
CA VAL A 18 -0.54 -3.88 -16.80
C VAL A 18 -1.06 -4.11 -18.21
N SER A 19 -0.62 -3.27 -19.11
CA SER A 19 -0.76 -3.44 -20.55
C SER A 19 0.28 -4.45 -21.02
N CYS A 20 -0.16 -5.62 -21.47
CA CYS A 20 0.64 -6.52 -22.30
C CYS A 20 0.03 -6.60 -23.68
N GLY A 21 0.60 -5.84 -24.62
CA GLY A 21 0.49 -6.11 -26.03
C GLY A 21 1.56 -7.11 -26.45
N GLY A 22 1.17 -8.33 -26.76
CA GLY A 22 2.01 -9.33 -27.40
C GLY A 22 1.64 -9.45 -28.86
N ASP A 23 2.56 -9.13 -29.75
CA ASP A 23 2.49 -9.51 -31.15
C ASP A 23 3.42 -10.70 -31.37
N GLU A 24 2.82 -11.79 -31.86
CA GLU A 24 3.50 -12.96 -32.37
C GLU A 24 4.00 -12.67 -33.79
N THR A 25 5.28 -12.90 -34.03
CA THR A 25 5.78 -13.20 -35.37
C THR A 25 6.79 -14.34 -35.30
N GLU A 26 6.48 -15.38 -36.10
CA GLU A 26 7.28 -16.58 -36.32
C GLU A 26 8.60 -16.33 -37.06
N PRO A 27 9.51 -17.31 -37.05
CA PRO A 27 10.93 -17.11 -37.38
C PRO A 27 11.22 -17.28 -38.87
N VAL A 28 12.15 -16.49 -39.36
CA VAL A 28 12.77 -16.68 -40.66
C VAL A 28 14.25 -17.02 -40.48
N SER A 29 14.63 -18.05 -41.21
CA SER A 29 15.86 -18.79 -41.31
C SER A 29 17.13 -17.99 -41.61
N GLU A 30 18.21 -18.58 -41.12
CA GLU A 30 19.64 -18.49 -41.44
C GLU A 30 20.07 -17.86 -42.76
N ALA A 31 21.04 -16.96 -42.68
CA ALA A 31 22.09 -16.81 -43.69
C ALA A 31 23.41 -16.40 -43.02
N THR A 32 24.34 -17.28 -43.14
CA THR A 32 25.78 -17.16 -42.81
C THR A 32 26.48 -16.06 -43.62
N SER A 33 27.29 -15.24 -42.97
CA SER A 33 28.45 -14.64 -43.62
C SER A 33 29.59 -14.41 -42.63
N ASP A 34 30.65 -15.15 -42.85
CA ASP A 34 31.97 -14.99 -42.34
C ASP A 34 32.53 -13.58 -42.61
N THR A 35 33.03 -12.90 -41.59
CA THR A 35 34.12 -11.93 -41.76
C THR A 35 34.93 -11.83 -40.47
N THR A 36 36.08 -12.42 -40.48
CA THR A 36 37.15 -12.31 -39.50
C THR A 36 37.72 -10.89 -39.45
N ALA A 37 37.80 -10.28 -38.29
CA ALA A 37 38.65 -9.16 -38.00
C ALA A 37 39.61 -9.52 -36.83
N PRO A 38 40.85 -9.02 -36.84
CA PRO A 38 41.92 -9.61 -36.06
C PRO A 38 41.90 -9.22 -34.58
N GLU A 39 42.22 -10.22 -33.81
CA GLU A 39 42.41 -10.22 -32.36
C GLU A 39 43.66 -9.39 -31.98
N ILE A 40 43.48 -8.25 -31.30
CA ILE A 40 44.54 -7.51 -30.63
C ILE A 40 44.63 -8.04 -29.20
N LYS A 41 45.70 -8.79 -28.93
CA LYS A 41 46.05 -9.20 -27.56
C LYS A 41 46.53 -8.00 -26.75
N PRO A 42 45.97 -7.73 -25.56
CA PRO A 42 46.63 -6.81 -24.64
C PRO A 42 47.80 -7.47 -23.96
N GLU A 43 48.94 -6.79 -24.04
CA GLU A 43 50.20 -7.10 -23.39
C GLU A 43 50.00 -7.07 -21.86
N LYS A 44 50.39 -8.15 -21.18
CA LYS A 44 50.37 -8.26 -19.73
C LYS A 44 51.36 -7.30 -19.08
N ALA A 45 50.88 -6.31 -18.35
CA ALA A 45 51.67 -5.61 -17.35
C ALA A 45 52.07 -6.58 -16.20
N PRO A 46 53.28 -6.44 -15.63
CA PRO A 46 53.71 -7.32 -14.57
C PRO A 46 52.87 -7.15 -13.32
N ILE A 47 52.29 -8.25 -12.84
CA ILE A 47 51.61 -8.36 -11.58
C ILE A 47 52.68 -8.21 -10.49
N VAL A 48 52.67 -7.07 -9.78
CA VAL A 48 53.32 -6.98 -8.50
C VAL A 48 52.40 -7.72 -7.52
N GLU A 49 52.81 -8.91 -7.12
CA GLU A 49 52.20 -9.59 -5.96
C GLU A 49 52.47 -8.73 -4.73
N GLU A 50 51.43 -7.94 -4.37
CA GLU A 50 51.33 -7.38 -3.04
C GLU A 50 50.98 -8.55 -2.12
N VAL A 51 51.99 -9.01 -1.37
CA VAL A 51 51.81 -9.98 -0.30
C VAL A 51 50.99 -9.28 0.76
N VAL A 52 49.66 -9.44 0.67
CA VAL A 52 48.77 -9.15 1.80
C VAL A 52 49.11 -10.22 2.83
N GLU A 53 49.88 -9.85 3.82
CA GLU A 53 49.96 -10.64 5.05
C GLU A 53 48.55 -10.71 5.58
N GLU A 54 47.91 -11.86 5.42
CA GLU A 54 46.66 -12.22 6.06
C GLU A 54 46.94 -12.13 7.58
N VAL A 55 46.51 -11.03 8.18
CA VAL A 55 46.53 -10.90 9.65
C VAL A 55 45.54 -11.96 10.14
N VAL A 56 46.07 -13.11 10.48
CA VAL A 56 45.30 -14.16 11.17
C VAL A 56 44.93 -13.59 12.55
N VAL A 57 43.77 -12.96 12.64
CA VAL A 57 43.18 -12.59 13.91
C VAL A 57 42.84 -13.87 14.60
N LEU A 58 43.68 -14.23 15.58
CA LEU A 58 43.44 -15.41 16.40
C LEU A 58 42.11 -15.18 17.18
N PRO A 59 41.15 -16.11 17.11
CA PRO A 59 39.90 -15.99 17.85
C PRO A 59 40.16 -15.74 19.33
N ASN A 60 39.45 -14.76 19.88
CA ASN A 60 39.63 -14.31 21.26
C ASN A 60 38.64 -15.09 22.21
N PRO A 61 39.10 -15.89 23.15
CA PRO A 61 38.22 -16.57 24.09
C PRO A 61 37.63 -15.63 25.14
N ASN A 62 38.07 -14.39 25.20
CA ASN A 62 37.47 -13.40 26.12
C ASN A 62 36.18 -12.84 25.55
N GLY A 63 35.27 -12.44 26.42
CA GLY A 63 34.01 -11.81 25.99
C GLY A 63 32.82 -12.31 26.83
N VAL A 64 31.64 -11.93 26.36
CA VAL A 64 30.38 -12.35 26.98
C VAL A 64 30.00 -13.71 26.44
N TYR A 65 29.81 -14.66 27.34
CA TYR A 65 29.36 -16.01 27.07
C TYR A 65 27.87 -16.11 27.36
N LEU A 66 27.08 -16.49 26.40
CA LEU A 66 25.62 -16.62 26.51
C LEU A 66 25.23 -18.10 26.44
N PRO A 67 24.20 -18.55 27.19
CA PRO A 67 23.69 -19.92 27.09
C PRO A 67 23.28 -20.21 25.63
N ASN A 68 23.68 -21.39 25.12
CA ASN A 68 23.34 -21.82 23.76
C ASN A 68 22.19 -22.85 23.72
N GLY A 69 21.51 -23.08 24.86
CA GLY A 69 20.42 -24.04 24.99
C GLY A 69 20.86 -25.48 25.21
N GLU A 70 22.16 -25.77 25.18
CA GLU A 70 22.71 -27.11 25.51
C GLU A 70 22.99 -27.22 26.99
N GLU A 71 22.89 -28.45 27.51
CA GLU A 71 23.35 -28.78 28.86
C GLU A 71 24.43 -29.88 28.81
N GLN A 72 25.43 -29.74 29.66
CA GLN A 72 26.46 -30.72 29.79
C GLN A 72 26.79 -30.99 31.29
N ASN A 73 26.68 -32.24 31.68
CA ASN A 73 26.84 -32.68 33.09
C ASN A 73 25.91 -31.89 34.06
N GLY A 74 24.67 -31.60 33.62
CA GLY A 74 23.65 -30.92 34.40
C GLY A 74 23.87 -29.42 34.59
N LYS A 75 24.73 -28.81 33.76
CA LYS A 75 24.93 -27.36 33.73
C LYS A 75 24.83 -26.84 32.31
N PRO A 76 24.31 -25.58 32.11
CA PRO A 76 24.17 -24.98 30.79
C PRO A 76 25.52 -24.78 30.11
N VAL A 77 25.54 -24.93 28.80
CA VAL A 77 26.67 -24.57 27.94
C VAL A 77 26.48 -23.13 27.46
N PHE A 78 27.56 -22.35 27.47
CA PHE A 78 27.58 -20.98 27.03
C PHE A 78 28.48 -20.84 25.82
N VAL A 79 28.16 -19.92 24.90
CA VAL A 79 28.94 -19.60 23.68
C VAL A 79 29.20 -18.10 23.59
N ASN A 80 30.40 -17.70 23.15
CA ASN A 80 30.68 -16.31 22.86
C ASN A 80 30.57 -16.02 21.36
N GLY A 81 30.61 -14.73 20.96
CA GLY A 81 30.53 -14.30 19.57
C GLY A 81 31.65 -14.78 18.66
N GLU A 82 32.76 -15.26 19.22
CA GLU A 82 33.92 -15.80 18.52
C GLU A 82 33.87 -17.34 18.37
N GLY A 83 32.77 -17.98 18.78
CA GLY A 83 32.56 -19.41 18.65
C GLY A 83 33.27 -20.24 19.70
N PHE A 84 33.70 -19.68 20.83
CA PHE A 84 34.20 -20.45 21.97
C PHE A 84 33.06 -20.87 22.91
N PHE A 85 33.13 -22.10 23.39
CA PHE A 85 32.15 -22.69 24.29
C PHE A 85 32.69 -22.74 25.70
N MET A 86 31.89 -22.32 26.69
CA MET A 86 32.15 -22.50 28.12
C MET A 86 31.19 -23.59 28.62
N TRP A 87 31.74 -24.70 29.15
CA TRP A 87 31.00 -25.88 29.54
C TRP A 87 31.60 -26.58 30.75
N PHE A 88 30.77 -27.36 31.47
CA PHE A 88 31.18 -28.08 32.67
C PHE A 88 31.46 -29.54 32.36
N ASN A 89 32.66 -30.02 32.67
CA ASN A 89 33.07 -31.40 32.34
C ASN A 89 32.70 -32.44 33.44
N GLY A 90 31.93 -32.05 34.44
CA GLY A 90 31.58 -32.86 35.61
C GLY A 90 32.41 -32.55 36.85
N SER A 91 33.51 -31.80 36.69
CA SER A 91 34.41 -31.42 37.80
C SER A 91 34.78 -29.95 37.77
N ILE A 92 35.09 -29.42 36.61
CA ILE A 92 35.52 -28.04 36.44
C ILE A 92 34.91 -27.41 35.15
N TRP A 93 34.82 -26.10 35.10
CA TRP A 93 34.45 -25.36 33.89
C TRP A 93 35.62 -25.27 32.89
N LYS A 94 35.31 -25.36 31.62
CA LYS A 94 36.27 -25.30 30.51
C LYS A 94 35.82 -24.35 29.44
N ILE A 95 36.74 -23.66 28.78
CA ILE A 95 36.53 -22.89 27.54
C ILE A 95 37.29 -23.64 26.44
N SER A 96 36.58 -23.90 25.33
CA SER A 96 37.13 -24.60 24.17
C SER A 96 36.45 -24.19 22.89
N ASP A 97 37.03 -24.53 21.74
CA ASP A 97 36.50 -24.29 20.42
C ASP A 97 35.33 -25.22 19.99
N LYS A 98 34.91 -26.13 20.88
CA LYS A 98 33.77 -27.05 20.67
C LYS A 98 33.08 -27.34 21.97
N SER A 99 31.74 -27.41 21.97
CA SER A 99 30.95 -27.86 23.12
C SER A 99 31.33 -29.29 23.50
N GLY A 100 31.58 -29.52 24.78
CA GLY A 100 31.91 -30.85 25.32
C GLY A 100 33.27 -31.43 24.96
N GLY A 101 34.15 -30.65 24.27
CA GLY A 101 35.46 -31.15 23.84
C GLY A 101 36.26 -30.08 23.10
N GLY A 102 37.09 -30.49 22.15
CA GLY A 102 37.91 -29.58 21.36
C GLY A 102 39.18 -29.10 22.03
N LYS A 103 39.80 -28.05 21.47
CA LYS A 103 41.02 -27.45 22.01
C LYS A 103 40.67 -26.56 23.20
N ILE A 104 41.06 -26.97 24.41
CA ILE A 104 40.82 -26.19 25.63
C ILE A 104 41.75 -24.98 25.65
N VAL A 105 41.18 -23.79 25.77
CA VAL A 105 41.91 -22.51 25.85
C VAL A 105 42.02 -22.01 27.30
N SER A 106 41.02 -22.35 28.13
CA SER A 106 41.05 -22.01 29.55
C SER A 106 40.30 -23.06 30.38
N SER A 107 40.62 -23.19 31.66
CA SER A 107 39.96 -24.08 32.63
C SER A 107 39.77 -23.32 33.96
N GLY A 108 38.54 -23.37 34.47
CA GLY A 108 38.17 -22.82 35.78
C GLY A 108 38.11 -23.91 36.83
N ASN A 109 37.54 -23.59 37.99
CA ASN A 109 37.25 -24.51 39.08
C ASN A 109 35.84 -25.08 39.00
N GLU A 110 35.34 -25.70 40.05
CA GLU A 110 33.96 -26.16 40.18
C GLU A 110 32.95 -25.01 40.11
N SER A 111 33.33 -23.83 40.61
CA SER A 111 32.57 -22.60 40.49
C SER A 111 32.99 -21.82 39.26
N ILE A 112 32.04 -21.39 38.41
CA ILE A 112 32.27 -20.56 37.23
C ILE A 112 32.88 -19.19 37.61
N ASN A 113 32.63 -18.71 38.82
CA ASN A 113 33.07 -17.39 39.33
C ASN A 113 34.51 -17.35 39.84
N ASP A 114 35.21 -18.50 39.89
CA ASP A 114 36.57 -18.59 40.35
C ASP A 114 37.58 -18.15 39.26
N LYS A 115 38.86 -18.14 39.66
CA LYS A 115 39.97 -17.87 38.73
C LYS A 115 40.14 -18.98 37.71
N TRP A 116 40.34 -18.57 36.47
CA TRP A 116 40.61 -19.46 35.35
C TRP A 116 42.13 -19.66 35.13
N SER A 117 42.49 -20.73 34.43
CA SER A 117 43.88 -21.12 34.20
C SER A 117 44.73 -20.09 33.46
N ASP A 118 44.10 -19.22 32.69
CA ASP A 118 44.71 -18.10 31.97
C ASP A 118 44.80 -16.80 32.77
N GLY A 119 44.42 -16.83 34.06
CA GLY A 119 44.34 -15.68 34.96
C GLY A 119 43.09 -14.84 34.78
N GLY A 120 42.18 -15.22 33.88
CA GLY A 120 40.90 -14.59 33.65
C GLY A 120 39.94 -14.81 34.85
N LYS A 121 38.87 -14.04 34.88
CA LYS A 121 37.76 -14.18 35.80
C LYS A 121 36.48 -14.23 35.00
N ALA A 122 35.73 -15.33 35.16
CA ALA A 122 34.35 -15.36 34.72
C ALA A 122 33.44 -14.99 35.88
N ARG A 123 32.35 -14.29 35.56
CA ARG A 123 31.27 -14.04 36.52
C ARG A 123 29.99 -14.52 35.89
N HIS A 124 29.27 -15.33 36.63
CA HIS A 124 27.92 -15.77 36.23
C HIS A 124 26.91 -14.91 37.00
N PHE A 125 26.01 -14.28 36.28
CA PHE A 125 25.01 -13.36 36.83
C PHE A 125 23.59 -13.84 36.47
N PRO A 126 23.15 -15.04 36.95
CA PRO A 126 21.85 -15.57 36.56
C PRO A 126 20.67 -14.73 37.05
N ASP A 127 20.86 -14.01 38.15
CA ASP A 127 19.84 -13.20 38.83
C ASP A 127 20.10 -11.70 38.74
N ASP A 128 21.04 -11.25 37.90
CA ASP A 128 21.38 -9.85 37.77
C ASP A 128 20.46 -9.15 36.77
N GLU A 129 19.90 -8.02 37.18
CA GLU A 129 19.07 -7.17 36.32
C GLU A 129 19.79 -6.78 35.03
N PHE A 130 21.12 -6.59 35.10
CA PHE A 130 21.93 -6.30 33.89
C PHE A 130 22.01 -7.49 32.90
N ALA A 131 21.95 -8.72 33.37
CA ALA A 131 22.00 -9.89 32.50
C ALA A 131 20.72 -10.00 31.65
N LYS A 132 19.57 -9.69 32.22
CA LYS A 132 18.29 -9.64 31.51
C LYS A 132 18.32 -8.58 30.41
N ASP A 133 18.70 -7.34 30.78
CA ASP A 133 18.77 -6.22 29.85
C ASP A 133 19.80 -6.49 28.72
N ALA A 134 20.94 -7.08 29.05
CA ALA A 134 21.95 -7.45 28.06
C ALA A 134 21.45 -8.51 27.08
N LEU A 135 20.74 -9.54 27.58
CA LEU A 135 20.17 -10.60 26.73
C LEU A 135 19.13 -10.03 25.76
N PHE A 136 18.22 -9.20 26.26
CA PHE A 136 17.20 -8.54 25.47
C PHE A 136 17.79 -7.61 24.41
N ARG A 137 18.72 -6.72 24.83
CA ARG A 137 19.39 -5.79 23.90
C ARG A 137 20.22 -6.48 22.84
N LEU A 138 20.82 -7.63 23.17
CA LEU A 138 21.54 -8.43 22.19
C LEU A 138 20.59 -9.04 21.16
N ALA A 139 19.42 -9.52 21.58
CA ALA A 139 18.38 -10.01 20.66
C ALA A 139 17.93 -8.88 19.71
N VAL A 140 17.67 -7.68 20.23
CA VAL A 140 17.34 -6.48 19.43
C VAL A 140 18.48 -6.11 18.47
N ALA A 141 19.73 -6.21 18.89
CA ALA A 141 20.87 -5.92 18.03
C ALA A 141 21.00 -6.92 16.86
N TYR A 142 20.77 -8.22 17.11
CA TYR A 142 20.71 -9.23 16.05
C TYR A 142 19.54 -8.99 15.08
N GLN A 143 18.36 -8.64 15.59
CA GLN A 143 17.21 -8.25 14.78
C GLN A 143 17.56 -7.05 13.89
N GLY A 144 18.17 -6.01 14.46
CA GLY A 144 18.62 -4.84 13.71
C GLY A 144 19.72 -5.10 12.67
N SER A 145 20.53 -6.16 12.85
CA SER A 145 21.54 -6.61 11.88
C SER A 145 21.02 -7.67 10.90
N THR A 146 19.72 -7.97 10.93
CA THR A 146 19.05 -8.99 10.08
C THR A 146 19.55 -10.42 10.31
N ASP A 147 20.17 -10.70 11.48
CA ASP A 147 20.50 -12.05 11.92
C ASP A 147 19.29 -12.65 12.67
N ASN A 148 18.21 -12.89 11.92
CA ASN A 148 16.93 -13.34 12.45
C ASN A 148 17.03 -14.66 13.27
N PRO A 149 17.79 -15.69 12.85
CA PRO A 149 17.91 -16.91 13.64
C PRO A 149 18.48 -16.69 15.06
N ASN A 150 19.50 -15.84 15.19
CA ASN A 150 20.06 -15.50 16.49
C ASN A 150 19.12 -14.61 17.32
N ALA A 151 18.44 -13.66 16.69
CA ALA A 151 17.43 -12.85 17.35
C ALA A 151 16.30 -13.70 17.93
N ILE A 152 15.71 -14.59 17.12
CA ILE A 152 14.63 -15.51 17.54
C ILE A 152 15.09 -16.36 18.73
N ARG A 153 16.26 -16.99 18.63
CA ARG A 153 16.82 -17.82 19.71
C ARG A 153 16.95 -17.06 21.03
N LEU A 154 17.44 -15.83 20.96
CA LEU A 154 17.67 -15.03 22.17
C LEU A 154 16.38 -14.49 22.78
N PHE A 155 15.42 -14.04 21.95
CA PHE A 155 14.09 -13.66 22.47
C PHE A 155 13.36 -14.85 23.09
N GLN A 156 13.39 -16.03 22.44
CA GLN A 156 12.82 -17.26 23.02
C GLN A 156 13.48 -17.63 24.35
N GLN A 157 14.79 -17.48 24.43
CA GLN A 157 15.50 -17.70 25.67
C GLN A 157 15.11 -16.66 26.73
N PHE A 158 15.01 -15.39 26.38
CA PHE A 158 14.60 -14.33 27.29
C PHE A 158 13.21 -14.60 27.89
N VAL A 159 12.22 -14.93 27.08
CA VAL A 159 10.86 -15.20 27.59
C VAL A 159 10.77 -16.48 28.42
N LYS A 160 11.65 -17.47 28.16
CA LYS A 160 11.75 -18.69 28.93
C LYS A 160 12.40 -18.45 30.31
N ASP A 161 13.51 -17.71 30.34
CA ASP A 161 14.31 -17.51 31.53
C ASP A 161 13.76 -16.43 32.45
N PHE A 162 13.05 -15.45 31.90
CA PHE A 162 12.49 -14.29 32.60
C PHE A 162 11.01 -14.06 32.32
N PRO A 163 10.12 -15.06 32.53
CA PRO A 163 8.72 -15.02 32.08
C PRO A 163 7.87 -13.89 32.70
N GLU A 164 8.29 -13.34 33.83
CA GLU A 164 7.59 -12.26 34.55
C GLU A 164 8.24 -10.89 34.34
N ASP A 165 9.25 -10.79 33.46
CA ASP A 165 9.92 -9.53 33.22
C ASP A 165 9.01 -8.59 32.38
N LYS A 166 9.10 -7.29 32.67
CA LYS A 166 8.31 -6.25 31.97
C LYS A 166 8.55 -6.17 30.46
N MET A 167 9.72 -6.63 29.99
CA MET A 167 10.08 -6.66 28.56
C MET A 167 9.57 -7.90 27.83
N VAL A 168 8.96 -8.86 28.51
CA VAL A 168 8.42 -10.09 27.87
C VAL A 168 7.40 -9.80 26.79
N PRO A 169 6.44 -8.87 26.96
CA PRO A 169 5.53 -8.51 25.88
C PRO A 169 6.23 -7.96 24.63
N GLU A 170 7.27 -7.14 24.82
CA GLU A 170 8.06 -6.60 23.70
C GLU A 170 8.87 -7.70 22.99
N ALA A 171 9.40 -8.68 23.75
CA ALA A 171 10.03 -9.87 23.16
C ALA A 171 9.06 -10.70 22.33
N TYR A 172 7.81 -10.89 22.79
CA TYR A 172 6.79 -11.57 21.99
C TYR A 172 6.39 -10.77 20.74
N LEU A 173 6.31 -9.43 20.83
CA LEU A 173 6.07 -8.61 19.65
C LEU A 173 7.17 -8.84 18.59
N SER A 174 8.43 -8.77 19.00
CA SER A 174 9.57 -9.06 18.11
C SER A 174 9.55 -10.48 17.55
N LEU A 175 9.18 -11.49 18.34
CA LEU A 175 9.03 -12.87 17.85
C LEU A 175 7.89 -13.02 16.84
N GLY A 176 6.80 -12.27 17.00
CA GLY A 176 5.72 -12.21 16.02
C GLY A 176 6.19 -11.64 14.68
N ASP A 177 6.89 -10.50 14.71
CA ASP A 177 7.43 -9.86 13.51
C ASP A 177 8.50 -10.74 12.83
N LEU A 178 9.38 -11.36 13.61
CA LEU A 178 10.43 -12.25 13.11
C LEU A 178 9.89 -13.54 12.48
N ALA A 179 8.73 -14.03 12.90
CA ALA A 179 8.14 -15.25 12.34
C ALA A 179 7.83 -15.15 10.85
N ILE A 180 7.63 -13.93 10.35
CA ILE A 180 7.30 -13.64 8.94
C ILE A 180 8.35 -12.76 8.24
N SER A 181 9.45 -12.44 8.90
CA SER A 181 10.46 -11.50 8.41
C SER A 181 11.23 -11.99 7.17
N ASP A 182 11.32 -13.31 6.98
CA ASP A 182 12.01 -13.91 5.83
C ASP A 182 11.12 -14.01 4.59
N VAL A 183 9.82 -13.69 4.73
CA VAL A 183 8.85 -13.75 3.64
C VAL A 183 8.89 -12.45 2.86
N LYS A 184 9.28 -12.52 1.58
CA LYS A 184 9.29 -11.35 0.71
C LYS A 184 7.89 -10.79 0.50
N SER A 185 7.82 -9.53 0.06
CA SER A 185 6.55 -8.82 -0.14
C SER A 185 5.63 -9.47 -1.19
N ASP A 186 6.21 -10.17 -2.15
CA ASP A 186 5.52 -10.88 -3.24
C ASP A 186 5.27 -12.37 -2.96
N GLU A 187 5.76 -12.88 -1.82
CA GLU A 187 5.55 -14.26 -1.36
C GLU A 187 4.51 -14.29 -0.24
N GLN A 188 3.80 -15.40 -0.06
CA GLN A 188 2.88 -15.59 1.06
C GLN A 188 3.54 -16.40 2.18
N PRO A 189 3.29 -16.06 3.45
CA PRO A 189 3.80 -16.84 4.56
C PRO A 189 3.14 -18.24 4.60
N SER A 190 3.90 -19.23 5.04
CA SER A 190 3.37 -20.57 5.27
C SER A 190 2.39 -20.60 6.45
N TYR A 191 1.54 -21.63 6.48
CA TYR A 191 0.61 -21.82 7.60
C TYR A 191 1.29 -21.79 8.96
N GLU A 192 2.46 -22.45 9.09
CA GLU A 192 3.24 -22.47 10.34
C GLU A 192 3.74 -21.08 10.75
N GLN A 193 4.25 -20.30 9.79
CA GLN A 193 4.69 -18.92 10.04
C GLN A 193 3.55 -18.03 10.50
N ILE A 194 2.36 -18.17 9.88
CA ILE A 194 1.16 -17.43 10.27
C ILE A 194 0.76 -17.77 11.71
N GLN A 195 0.68 -19.07 12.04
CA GLN A 195 0.33 -19.54 13.39
C GLN A 195 1.31 -19.05 14.44
N ASN A 196 2.62 -19.09 14.15
CA ASN A 196 3.66 -18.61 15.05
C ASN A 196 3.54 -17.10 15.28
N ALA A 197 3.33 -16.30 14.25
CA ALA A 197 3.16 -14.86 14.38
C ALA A 197 1.92 -14.51 15.21
N GLN A 198 0.76 -15.09 14.88
CA GLN A 198 -0.49 -14.87 15.60
C GLN A 198 -0.42 -15.28 17.08
N ALA A 199 0.21 -16.42 17.37
CA ALA A 199 0.41 -16.88 18.76
C ALA A 199 1.23 -15.86 19.57
N ASN A 200 2.32 -15.35 19.01
CA ASN A 200 3.15 -14.36 19.68
C ASN A 200 2.41 -13.01 19.87
N TYR A 201 1.71 -12.49 18.87
CA TYR A 201 0.90 -11.26 19.02
C TYR A 201 -0.22 -11.44 20.06
N SER A 202 -0.84 -12.63 20.13
CA SER A 202 -1.83 -12.95 21.18
C SER A 202 -1.23 -12.87 22.57
N LEU A 203 0.00 -13.41 22.77
CA LEU A 203 0.73 -13.34 24.04
C LEU A 203 1.06 -11.89 24.45
N VAL A 204 1.34 -11.00 23.49
CA VAL A 204 1.50 -9.55 23.78
C VAL A 204 0.22 -9.00 24.38
N ARG A 205 -0.93 -9.25 23.76
CA ARG A 205 -2.23 -8.75 24.22
C ARG A 205 -2.66 -9.33 25.58
N GLU A 206 -2.25 -10.56 25.86
CA GLU A 206 -2.52 -11.21 27.15
C GLU A 206 -1.65 -10.65 28.28
N LYS A 207 -0.33 -10.50 28.01
CA LYS A 207 0.68 -10.20 29.04
C LYS A 207 0.95 -8.71 29.23
N SER A 208 0.75 -7.87 28.20
CA SER A 208 1.00 -6.45 28.30
C SER A 208 -0.15 -5.70 28.98
N ARG A 209 0.23 -4.63 29.68
CA ARG A 209 -0.69 -3.58 30.15
C ARG A 209 -0.48 -2.26 29.43
N GLU A 210 0.52 -2.16 28.58
CA GLU A 210 0.83 -0.97 27.80
C GLU A 210 -0.02 -0.93 26.54
N ILE A 211 -0.87 0.09 26.43
CA ILE A 211 -1.78 0.27 25.29
C ILE A 211 -1.01 0.28 23.98
N LYS A 212 0.15 0.95 23.94
CA LYS A 212 0.99 1.02 22.73
C LYS A 212 1.38 -0.38 22.23
N LEU A 213 1.95 -1.23 23.09
CA LEU A 213 2.36 -2.58 22.68
C LEU A 213 1.17 -3.45 22.25
N ILE A 214 0.04 -3.33 22.95
CA ILE A 214 -1.19 -4.02 22.57
C ILE A 214 -1.68 -3.55 21.20
N THR A 215 -1.64 -2.24 20.96
CA THR A 215 -2.01 -1.65 19.68
C THR A 215 -1.09 -2.15 18.57
N ASP A 216 0.22 -2.06 18.76
CA ASP A 216 1.19 -2.50 17.77
C ASP A 216 0.99 -4.00 17.42
N ALA A 217 0.84 -4.86 18.41
CA ALA A 217 0.56 -6.29 18.19
C ALA A 217 -0.77 -6.53 17.47
N THR A 218 -1.82 -5.77 17.79
CA THR A 218 -3.13 -5.90 17.15
C THR A 218 -3.07 -5.47 15.69
N PHE A 219 -2.41 -4.36 15.38
CA PHE A 219 -2.31 -3.86 14.00
C PHE A 219 -1.33 -4.67 13.15
N ASN A 220 -0.24 -5.19 13.73
CA ASN A 220 0.68 -6.09 13.02
C ASN A 220 -0.03 -7.42 12.67
N GLU A 221 -0.78 -7.99 13.61
CA GLU A 221 -1.59 -9.17 13.33
C GLU A 221 -2.69 -8.88 12.31
N GLY A 222 -3.36 -7.74 12.42
CA GLY A 222 -4.36 -7.30 11.45
C GLY A 222 -3.80 -7.17 10.04
N GLY A 223 -2.59 -6.61 9.88
CA GLY A 223 -1.88 -6.55 8.61
C GLY A 223 -1.50 -7.92 8.04
N LEU A 224 -1.07 -8.85 8.92
CA LEU A 224 -0.83 -10.25 8.52
C LEU A 224 -2.11 -10.92 8.05
N ILE A 225 -3.21 -10.78 8.78
CA ILE A 225 -4.52 -11.35 8.43
C ILE A 225 -4.99 -10.80 7.08
N GLU A 226 -4.87 -9.49 6.84
CA GLU A 226 -5.23 -8.85 5.58
C GLU A 226 -4.43 -9.45 4.41
N ARG A 227 -3.10 -9.52 4.53
CA ARG A 227 -2.22 -10.13 3.52
C ARG A 227 -2.59 -11.58 3.21
N VAL A 228 -2.85 -12.38 4.24
CA VAL A 228 -3.24 -13.79 4.06
C VAL A 228 -4.63 -13.92 3.46
N ALA A 229 -5.58 -13.05 3.85
CA ALA A 229 -6.94 -13.09 3.31
C ALA A 229 -7.00 -12.70 1.83
N GLU A 230 -6.11 -11.81 1.38
CA GLU A 230 -6.01 -11.40 -0.04
C GLU A 230 -5.43 -12.52 -0.93
N SER A 231 -4.51 -13.32 -0.42
CA SER A 231 -3.90 -14.45 -1.14
C SER A 231 -3.60 -15.60 -0.18
N PRO A 232 -4.58 -16.45 0.13
CA PRO A 232 -4.46 -17.47 1.16
C PRO A 232 -3.79 -18.77 0.68
N ASP A 233 -2.80 -18.70 -0.21
CA ASP A 233 -2.15 -19.85 -0.82
C ASP A 233 -1.66 -20.88 0.23
N GLY A 234 -0.90 -20.45 1.23
CA GLY A 234 -0.39 -21.34 2.29
C GLY A 234 -1.48 -21.95 3.18
N ILE A 235 -2.63 -21.28 3.30
CA ILE A 235 -3.79 -21.79 4.03
C ILE A 235 -4.52 -22.85 3.20
N VAL A 236 -4.72 -22.56 1.92
CA VAL A 236 -5.40 -23.50 1.00
C VAL A 236 -4.58 -24.77 0.85
N GLU A 237 -3.25 -24.68 0.72
CA GLU A 237 -2.36 -25.84 0.71
C GLU A 237 -2.51 -26.68 1.99
N ASN A 238 -2.61 -26.02 3.15
CA ASN A 238 -2.85 -26.71 4.41
C ASN A 238 -4.23 -27.38 4.44
N TYR A 239 -5.29 -26.73 3.91
CA TYR A 239 -6.63 -27.32 3.85
C TYR A 239 -6.67 -28.56 2.93
N LEU A 240 -5.93 -28.53 1.82
CA LEU A 240 -5.81 -29.70 0.93
C LEU A 240 -5.15 -30.92 1.58
N THR A 241 -4.46 -30.79 2.71
CA THR A 241 -3.97 -31.95 3.46
C THR A 241 -5.11 -32.81 4.04
N PHE A 242 -6.33 -32.30 4.11
CA PHE A 242 -7.53 -33.02 4.53
C PHE A 242 -8.23 -33.77 3.40
N ASP A 243 -7.84 -33.58 2.13
CA ASP A 243 -8.24 -34.38 0.99
C ASP A 243 -7.63 -35.79 1.11
N LYS A 244 -8.47 -36.76 1.56
CA LYS A 244 -8.02 -38.13 1.85
C LYS A 244 -8.01 -39.03 0.61
N ASN A 245 -8.80 -38.68 -0.38
CA ASN A 245 -8.95 -39.47 -1.58
C ASN A 245 -8.07 -38.95 -2.74
N ASN A 246 -7.42 -37.79 -2.58
CA ASN A 246 -6.56 -37.09 -3.52
C ASN A 246 -7.27 -36.79 -4.88
N ASP A 247 -8.52 -36.33 -4.80
CA ASP A 247 -9.27 -35.89 -5.97
C ASP A 247 -9.26 -34.37 -6.20
N GLU A 248 -8.43 -33.66 -5.41
CA GLU A 248 -8.21 -32.21 -5.47
C GLU A 248 -9.44 -31.38 -5.10
N VAL A 249 -10.45 -31.99 -4.45
CA VAL A 249 -11.62 -31.32 -3.90
C VAL A 249 -11.94 -31.84 -2.51
N LEU A 250 -12.66 -31.07 -1.70
CA LEU A 250 -13.06 -31.52 -0.36
C LEU A 250 -14.56 -31.83 -0.33
N GLN A 251 -14.92 -33.06 -0.04
CA GLN A 251 -16.28 -33.41 0.25
C GLN A 251 -16.65 -32.95 1.67
N SER A 252 -17.96 -32.91 1.97
CA SER A 252 -18.48 -32.39 3.24
C SER A 252 -17.83 -32.99 4.49
N SER A 253 -17.45 -34.29 4.46
CA SER A 253 -16.79 -34.96 5.58
C SER A 253 -15.33 -34.54 5.75
N GLU A 254 -14.63 -34.28 4.68
CA GLU A 254 -13.24 -33.80 4.66
C GLU A 254 -13.17 -32.33 5.07
N TYR A 255 -14.02 -31.50 4.50
CA TYR A 255 -14.20 -30.10 4.90
C TYR A 255 -14.48 -29.97 6.39
N SER A 256 -15.39 -30.77 6.93
CA SER A 256 -15.70 -30.78 8.36
C SER A 256 -14.50 -31.15 9.24
N SER A 257 -13.54 -31.89 8.70
CA SER A 257 -12.33 -32.30 9.42
C SER A 257 -11.30 -31.18 9.57
N ILE A 258 -11.39 -30.10 8.76
CA ILE A 258 -10.53 -28.93 8.90
C ILE A 258 -10.80 -28.19 10.23
N GLY A 259 -12.04 -28.26 10.73
CA GLY A 259 -12.42 -27.61 11.99
C GLY A 259 -12.51 -26.07 11.87
N ILE A 260 -12.98 -25.58 10.73
CA ILE A 260 -13.16 -24.14 10.49
C ILE A 260 -14.25 -23.59 11.42
N ASP A 261 -13.89 -22.58 12.21
CA ASP A 261 -14.84 -21.79 12.99
C ASP A 261 -15.43 -20.69 12.10
N SER A 262 -16.62 -20.92 11.58
CA SER A 262 -17.32 -20.01 10.66
C SER A 262 -18.82 -20.04 10.91
N ASP A 263 -19.47 -18.89 10.75
CA ASP A 263 -20.93 -18.75 10.72
C ASP A 263 -21.55 -19.23 9.39
N LYS A 264 -20.70 -19.61 8.42
CA LYS A 264 -21.09 -20.23 7.14
C LYS A 264 -20.84 -21.73 7.15
N SER A 265 -21.77 -22.45 6.53
CA SER A 265 -21.71 -23.89 6.36
C SER A 265 -21.00 -24.30 5.06
N PHE A 266 -20.73 -25.58 4.90
CA PHE A 266 -20.22 -26.16 3.65
C PHE A 266 -21.03 -25.70 2.42
N SER A 267 -22.37 -25.74 2.50
CA SER A 267 -23.23 -25.37 1.38
C SER A 267 -23.23 -23.86 1.04
N ASP A 268 -22.70 -23.02 1.91
CA ASP A 268 -22.55 -21.59 1.61
C ASP A 268 -21.30 -21.31 0.78
N PHE A 269 -20.34 -22.24 0.78
CA PHE A 269 -19.09 -22.16 0.02
C PHE A 269 -19.11 -23.03 -1.25
N ASP A 270 -19.93 -24.09 -1.30
CA ASP A 270 -20.21 -24.87 -2.51
C ASP A 270 -21.05 -24.01 -3.47
N LEU A 271 -20.36 -23.16 -4.24
CA LEU A 271 -21.00 -22.15 -5.07
C LEU A 271 -21.59 -22.73 -6.36
N ASN A 272 -21.05 -23.85 -6.83
CA ASN A 272 -21.47 -24.54 -8.03
C ASN A 272 -22.51 -25.65 -7.76
N GLU A 273 -22.79 -25.94 -6.47
CA GLU A 273 -23.75 -26.95 -6.00
C GLU A 273 -23.39 -28.39 -6.43
N ASP A 274 -22.09 -28.67 -6.62
CA ASP A 274 -21.61 -30.00 -7.02
C ASP A 274 -21.33 -30.95 -5.83
N LYS A 275 -21.52 -30.45 -4.59
CA LYS A 275 -21.35 -31.16 -3.33
C LYS A 275 -19.88 -31.39 -2.94
N SER A 276 -18.98 -30.62 -3.51
CA SER A 276 -17.59 -30.57 -3.17
C SER A 276 -17.14 -29.11 -3.03
N ILE A 277 -16.02 -28.87 -2.37
CA ILE A 277 -15.34 -27.58 -2.32
C ILE A 277 -14.07 -27.72 -3.15
N ASP A 278 -14.04 -27.06 -4.29
CA ASP A 278 -12.87 -27.04 -5.16
C ASP A 278 -11.79 -26.06 -4.68
N PHE A 279 -10.64 -26.06 -5.36
CA PHE A 279 -9.52 -25.20 -5.03
C PHE A 279 -9.89 -23.70 -5.01
N GLY A 280 -10.75 -23.26 -5.95
CA GLY A 280 -11.20 -21.86 -6.01
C GLY A 280 -12.12 -21.51 -4.83
N GLU A 281 -13.02 -22.41 -4.47
CA GLU A 281 -13.93 -22.25 -3.35
C GLU A 281 -13.18 -22.32 -2.00
N LEU A 282 -12.10 -23.13 -1.91
CA LEU A 282 -11.20 -23.13 -0.74
C LEU A 282 -10.53 -21.79 -0.50
N TYR A 283 -10.19 -21.07 -1.56
CA TYR A 283 -9.70 -19.70 -1.43
C TYR A 283 -10.75 -18.79 -0.80
N ASP A 284 -12.00 -18.92 -1.23
CA ASP A 284 -13.09 -18.11 -0.67
C ASP A 284 -13.36 -18.49 0.79
N VAL A 285 -13.26 -19.78 1.14
CA VAL A 285 -13.31 -20.23 2.55
C VAL A 285 -12.22 -19.58 3.38
N ALA A 286 -10.97 -19.71 2.94
CA ALA A 286 -9.82 -19.17 3.68
C ALA A 286 -9.92 -17.64 3.83
N SER A 287 -10.19 -16.91 2.74
CA SER A 287 -10.38 -15.46 2.77
C SER A 287 -11.50 -15.07 3.73
N TYR A 288 -12.64 -15.78 3.70
CA TYR A 288 -13.77 -15.49 4.58
C TYR A 288 -13.41 -15.66 6.06
N VAL A 289 -12.73 -16.75 6.40
CA VAL A 289 -12.29 -17.05 7.79
C VAL A 289 -11.36 -15.96 8.31
N TYR A 290 -10.37 -15.56 7.50
CA TYR A 290 -9.40 -14.56 7.91
C TYR A 290 -10.01 -13.15 8.01
N TYR A 291 -10.86 -12.71 7.07
CA TYR A 291 -11.58 -11.44 7.23
C TYR A 291 -12.55 -11.47 8.43
N SER A 292 -13.18 -12.60 8.73
CA SER A 292 -14.01 -12.73 9.94
C SER A 292 -13.18 -12.63 11.20
N SER A 293 -11.99 -13.24 11.24
CA SER A 293 -11.07 -13.10 12.37
C SER A 293 -10.55 -11.67 12.54
N MET A 294 -10.34 -10.94 11.44
CA MET A 294 -9.98 -9.53 11.46
C MET A 294 -11.09 -8.66 12.08
N VAL A 295 -12.35 -8.89 11.71
CA VAL A 295 -13.48 -8.21 12.35
C VAL A 295 -13.47 -8.45 13.85
N LYS A 296 -13.29 -9.70 14.29
CA LYS A 296 -13.24 -10.04 15.72
C LYS A 296 -12.08 -9.36 16.42
N LEU A 297 -10.87 -9.48 15.88
CA LEU A 297 -9.65 -8.90 16.45
C LEU A 297 -9.78 -7.41 16.75
N PHE A 298 -10.22 -6.65 15.75
CA PHE A 298 -10.35 -5.19 15.90
C PHE A 298 -11.61 -4.79 16.69
N SER A 299 -12.67 -5.60 16.68
CA SER A 299 -13.85 -5.35 17.53
C SER A 299 -13.50 -5.55 19.00
N ASP A 300 -12.82 -6.63 19.37
CA ASP A 300 -12.37 -6.89 20.73
C ASP A 300 -11.41 -5.78 21.22
N TYR A 301 -10.52 -5.31 20.35
CA TYR A 301 -9.65 -4.17 20.64
C TYR A 301 -10.44 -2.89 20.88
N SER A 302 -11.37 -2.56 19.97
CA SER A 302 -12.17 -1.34 20.07
C SER A 302 -13.09 -1.33 21.29
N GLU A 303 -13.69 -2.47 21.65
CA GLU A 303 -14.51 -2.61 22.84
C GLU A 303 -13.70 -2.40 24.12
N LYS A 304 -12.51 -3.00 24.17
CA LYS A 304 -11.64 -2.94 25.36
C LYS A 304 -11.02 -1.57 25.60
N PHE A 305 -10.71 -0.82 24.52
CA PHE A 305 -9.91 0.40 24.59
C PHE A 305 -10.65 1.67 24.08
N SER A 306 -11.99 1.63 23.96
CA SER A 306 -12.81 2.73 23.42
C SER A 306 -12.59 4.10 24.06
N ASP A 307 -12.19 4.12 25.32
CA ASP A 307 -12.02 5.34 26.13
C ASP A 307 -10.57 5.52 26.61
N SER A 308 -9.63 4.81 25.98
CA SER A 308 -8.22 4.83 26.37
C SER A 308 -7.40 5.81 25.53
N ASP A 309 -6.64 6.68 26.19
CA ASP A 309 -5.71 7.57 25.51
C ASP A 309 -4.65 6.76 24.76
N GLY A 310 -4.36 7.17 23.53
CA GLY A 310 -3.39 6.51 22.66
C GLY A 310 -3.91 5.27 21.92
N ALA A 311 -5.18 4.89 22.11
CA ALA A 311 -5.80 3.84 21.30
C ALA A 311 -6.19 4.36 19.91
N ARG A 312 -5.95 3.54 18.87
CA ARG A 312 -6.22 3.86 17.47
C ARG A 312 -7.61 3.38 17.05
N ILE A 313 -8.66 3.91 17.70
CA ILE A 313 -10.03 3.37 17.56
C ILE A 313 -10.61 3.60 16.17
N SER A 314 -10.48 4.81 15.61
CA SER A 314 -11.01 5.09 14.26
C SER A 314 -10.28 4.28 13.19
N GLU A 315 -8.98 4.04 13.33
CA GLU A 315 -8.24 3.16 12.42
C GLU A 315 -8.66 1.68 12.58
N ALA A 316 -8.94 1.24 13.81
CA ALA A 316 -9.52 -0.09 14.03
C ALA A 316 -10.91 -0.21 13.40
N THR A 317 -11.75 0.83 13.51
CA THR A 317 -13.06 0.90 12.83
C THR A 317 -12.91 0.84 11.30
N GLU A 318 -11.88 1.48 10.74
CA GLU A 318 -11.57 1.38 9.32
C GLU A 318 -11.24 -0.06 8.92
N LYS A 319 -10.40 -0.75 9.69
CA LYS A 319 -10.06 -2.16 9.46
C LYS A 319 -11.27 -3.09 9.59
N ILE A 320 -12.15 -2.87 10.58
CA ILE A 320 -13.42 -3.61 10.71
C ILE A 320 -14.30 -3.34 9.49
N GLY A 321 -14.38 -2.08 9.05
CA GLY A 321 -15.16 -1.68 7.88
C GLY A 321 -14.67 -2.37 6.62
N PHE A 322 -13.36 -2.31 6.35
CA PHE A 322 -12.72 -2.99 5.23
C PHE A 322 -13.01 -4.50 5.24
N ALA A 323 -12.80 -5.17 6.36
CA ALA A 323 -13.07 -6.60 6.47
C ALA A 323 -14.56 -6.92 6.22
N ASN A 324 -15.50 -6.09 6.71
CA ASN A 324 -16.93 -6.24 6.41
C ASN A 324 -17.24 -6.02 4.92
N GLU A 325 -16.55 -5.10 4.25
CA GLU A 325 -16.65 -4.93 2.79
C GLU A 325 -16.25 -6.23 2.07
N MET A 326 -15.10 -6.79 2.42
CA MET A 326 -14.60 -8.05 1.85
C MET A 326 -15.51 -9.24 2.15
N LEU A 327 -16.18 -9.25 3.30
CA LEU A 327 -17.22 -10.22 3.66
C LEU A 327 -18.55 -9.99 2.94
N GLY A 328 -18.63 -8.99 2.05
CA GLY A 328 -19.85 -8.65 1.31
C GLY A 328 -20.93 -7.97 2.18
N ARG A 329 -20.53 -7.25 3.23
CA ARG A 329 -21.41 -6.56 4.19
C ARG A 329 -21.23 -5.03 4.11
N PRO A 330 -21.41 -4.37 2.93
CA PRO A 330 -21.13 -2.94 2.76
C PRO A 330 -22.04 -2.05 3.62
N SER A 331 -23.28 -2.46 3.89
CA SER A 331 -24.16 -1.71 4.79
C SER A 331 -23.61 -1.66 6.21
N THR A 332 -23.02 -2.76 6.68
CA THR A 332 -22.38 -2.82 8.01
C THR A 332 -21.17 -1.89 8.05
N MET A 333 -20.32 -1.90 7.02
CA MET A 333 -19.19 -1.00 6.87
C MET A 333 -19.63 0.47 6.97
N LEU A 334 -20.61 0.88 6.16
CA LEU A 334 -21.10 2.28 6.13
C LEU A 334 -21.71 2.70 7.46
N ASN A 335 -22.47 1.82 8.11
CA ASN A 335 -23.03 2.08 9.43
C ASN A 335 -21.95 2.24 10.52
N LEU A 336 -20.88 1.43 10.45
CA LEU A 336 -19.75 1.56 11.37
C LEU A 336 -19.05 2.90 11.18
N TYR A 337 -18.78 3.29 9.94
CA TYR A 337 -18.15 4.59 9.64
C TYR A 337 -19.03 5.76 10.11
N TYR A 338 -20.34 5.72 9.87
CA TYR A 338 -21.25 6.76 10.34
C TYR A 338 -21.22 6.91 11.86
N LYS A 339 -21.29 5.79 12.61
CA LYS A 339 -21.23 5.78 14.07
C LYS A 339 -19.89 6.29 14.62
N ASP A 340 -18.79 5.96 13.96
CA ASP A 340 -17.47 6.46 14.34
C ASP A 340 -17.38 7.98 14.18
N ILE A 341 -17.89 8.50 13.05
CA ILE A 341 -17.98 9.94 12.82
C ILE A 341 -18.83 10.62 13.87
N GLU A 342 -19.98 10.03 14.23
CA GLU A 342 -20.88 10.57 15.25
C GLU A 342 -20.22 10.61 16.64
N LYS A 343 -19.49 9.56 17.00
CA LYS A 343 -18.86 9.41 18.33
C LYS A 343 -17.56 10.20 18.48
N TYR A 344 -16.69 10.11 17.50
CA TYR A 344 -15.32 10.64 17.57
C TYR A 344 -15.07 11.88 16.71
N GLY A 345 -16.06 12.31 15.93
CA GLY A 345 -15.95 13.48 15.08
C GLY A 345 -15.76 14.81 15.82
N ASN A 346 -15.99 14.83 17.14
CA ASN A 346 -15.79 16.00 17.98
C ASN A 346 -14.33 16.21 18.42
N ASP A 347 -13.47 15.18 18.28
CA ASP A 347 -12.07 15.27 18.67
C ASP A 347 -11.20 15.73 17.48
N PRO A 348 -10.65 16.95 17.51
CA PRO A 348 -9.82 17.47 16.43
C PRO A 348 -8.47 16.73 16.32
N SER A 349 -8.01 16.07 17.36
CA SER A 349 -6.77 15.32 17.38
C SER A 349 -6.92 13.91 16.79
N ASN A 350 -8.14 13.42 16.63
CA ASN A 350 -8.41 12.10 16.04
C ASN A 350 -8.34 12.14 14.52
N VAL A 351 -7.14 11.91 13.99
CA VAL A 351 -6.84 11.95 12.54
C VAL A 351 -7.57 10.86 11.76
N GLY A 352 -7.74 9.68 12.38
CA GLY A 352 -8.41 8.53 11.78
C GLY A 352 -9.84 8.82 11.34
N VAL A 353 -10.55 9.71 12.04
CA VAL A 353 -11.91 10.11 11.66
C VAL A 353 -11.98 10.80 10.31
N ASP A 354 -10.98 11.61 9.96
CA ASP A 354 -10.94 12.27 8.64
C ASP A 354 -10.77 11.25 7.51
N GLY A 355 -9.99 10.19 7.73
CA GLY A 355 -9.88 9.05 6.81
C GLY A 355 -11.23 8.34 6.63
N ILE A 356 -11.93 8.07 7.73
CA ILE A 356 -13.27 7.45 7.69
C ILE A 356 -14.28 8.33 6.97
N LEU A 357 -14.28 9.65 7.19
CA LEU A 357 -15.13 10.59 6.47
C LEU A 357 -14.95 10.50 4.96
N LYS A 358 -13.70 10.48 4.50
CA LYS A 358 -13.35 10.35 3.09
C LYS A 358 -13.86 9.02 2.53
N LYS A 359 -13.55 7.91 3.21
CA LYS A 359 -13.98 6.56 2.80
C LYS A 359 -15.49 6.39 2.79
N TYR A 360 -16.19 6.91 3.81
CA TYR A 360 -17.66 6.89 3.88
C TYR A 360 -18.29 7.49 2.62
N THR A 361 -17.82 8.66 2.20
CA THR A 361 -18.34 9.36 1.03
C THR A 361 -18.11 8.57 -0.26
N VAL A 362 -16.86 8.11 -0.46
CA VAL A 362 -16.48 7.38 -1.67
C VAL A 362 -17.23 6.04 -1.75
N LYS A 363 -17.21 5.26 -0.67
CA LYS A 363 -17.84 3.94 -0.64
C LYS A 363 -19.35 3.99 -0.77
N TYR A 364 -20.02 4.97 -0.16
CA TYR A 364 -21.46 5.15 -0.36
C TYR A 364 -21.80 5.33 -1.84
N ASP A 365 -21.10 6.25 -2.51
CA ASP A 365 -21.33 6.55 -3.93
C ASP A 365 -21.04 5.35 -4.83
N GLU A 366 -19.97 4.59 -4.55
CA GLU A 366 -19.62 3.38 -5.30
C GLU A 366 -20.74 2.34 -5.19
N TYR A 367 -21.17 2.02 -3.99
CA TYR A 367 -22.20 0.99 -3.77
C TYR A 367 -23.58 1.43 -4.25
N ASP A 368 -23.97 2.69 -4.06
CA ASP A 368 -25.24 3.19 -4.57
C ASP A 368 -25.32 3.11 -6.10
N LYS A 369 -24.26 3.52 -6.78
CA LYS A 369 -24.16 3.40 -8.24
C LYS A 369 -24.15 1.96 -8.71
N LEU A 370 -23.35 1.10 -8.07
CA LEU A 370 -23.23 -0.30 -8.43
C LEU A 370 -24.55 -1.04 -8.28
N TYR A 371 -25.16 -0.97 -7.10
CA TYR A 371 -26.42 -1.67 -6.84
C TYR A 371 -27.58 -1.10 -7.66
N GLY A 372 -27.60 0.21 -7.90
CA GLY A 372 -28.58 0.84 -8.77
C GLY A 372 -28.50 0.30 -10.20
N ARG A 373 -27.29 0.23 -10.78
CA ARG A 373 -27.07 -0.33 -12.14
C ARG A 373 -27.40 -1.81 -12.22
N THR A 374 -27.03 -2.58 -11.19
CA THR A 374 -27.36 -4.01 -11.12
C THR A 374 -28.86 -4.20 -11.05
N LEU A 375 -29.58 -3.37 -10.29
CA LEU A 375 -31.04 -3.41 -10.21
C LEU A 375 -31.68 -3.11 -11.56
N ASP A 376 -31.23 -2.08 -12.28
CA ASP A 376 -31.71 -1.73 -13.62
C ASP A 376 -31.52 -2.86 -14.60
N LEU A 377 -30.35 -3.51 -14.60
CA LEU A 377 -30.08 -4.66 -15.44
C LEU A 377 -31.01 -5.82 -15.11
N LEU A 378 -31.14 -6.16 -13.82
CA LEU A 378 -32.01 -7.25 -13.37
C LEU A 378 -33.48 -7.01 -13.70
N THR A 379 -33.93 -5.76 -13.59
CA THR A 379 -35.30 -5.40 -13.96
C THR A 379 -35.53 -5.64 -15.44
N LYS A 380 -34.58 -5.24 -16.29
CA LYS A 380 -34.65 -5.49 -17.74
C LYS A 380 -34.59 -6.98 -18.10
N LEU A 381 -33.82 -7.77 -17.33
CA LEU A 381 -33.66 -9.21 -17.57
C LEU A 381 -34.81 -10.08 -17.01
N GLN A 382 -35.72 -9.50 -16.22
CA GLN A 382 -36.85 -10.24 -15.61
C GLN A 382 -38.14 -10.30 -16.46
N GLU A 383 -38.17 -9.54 -17.57
CA GLU A 383 -39.34 -9.50 -18.46
C GLU A 383 -39.11 -10.45 -19.64
N PRO A 384 -39.61 -11.72 -19.61
CA PRO A 384 -39.46 -12.67 -20.72
C PRO A 384 -40.09 -12.12 -22.00
N GLY A 385 -39.39 -12.30 -23.12
CA GLY A 385 -39.86 -11.84 -24.43
C GLY A 385 -39.75 -10.37 -24.70
N GLN A 386 -39.23 -9.55 -23.75
CA GLN A 386 -39.00 -8.13 -24.00
C GLN A 386 -37.89 -7.95 -25.04
N THR A 387 -38.15 -7.12 -26.03
CA THR A 387 -37.13 -6.73 -27.03
C THR A 387 -36.28 -5.56 -26.46
N ILE A 388 -34.98 -5.74 -26.43
CA ILE A 388 -34.02 -4.72 -26.03
C ILE A 388 -33.26 -4.24 -27.26
N SER A 389 -33.09 -2.94 -27.39
CA SER A 389 -32.23 -2.34 -28.42
C SER A 389 -31.18 -1.48 -27.73
N PHE A 390 -29.92 -1.64 -28.09
CA PHE A 390 -28.81 -0.85 -27.55
C PHE A 390 -27.76 -0.61 -28.63
N THR A 391 -27.08 0.56 -28.52
CA THR A 391 -26.00 0.92 -29.42
C THR A 391 -24.67 0.83 -28.67
N TYR A 392 -23.67 0.23 -29.27
CA TYR A 392 -22.31 0.16 -28.72
C TYR A 392 -21.29 0.56 -29.79
N ARG A 393 -20.09 0.97 -29.35
CA ARG A 393 -18.95 1.19 -30.25
C ARG A 393 -17.97 0.04 -30.11
N ASP A 394 -17.62 -0.55 -31.25
CA ASP A 394 -16.58 -1.56 -31.30
C ASP A 394 -15.18 -0.97 -31.07
N ARG A 395 -14.16 -1.83 -31.02
CA ARG A 395 -12.74 -1.39 -30.84
C ARG A 395 -12.22 -0.53 -31.99
N LYS A 396 -12.91 -0.54 -33.16
CA LYS A 396 -12.57 0.28 -34.33
C LYS A 396 -13.32 1.60 -34.35
N GLY A 397 -14.16 1.86 -33.34
CA GLY A 397 -14.97 3.07 -33.24
C GLY A 397 -16.24 3.04 -34.10
N ILE A 398 -16.61 1.90 -34.67
CA ILE A 398 -17.82 1.72 -35.46
C ILE A 398 -19.02 1.55 -34.51
N GLU A 399 -20.06 2.36 -34.71
CA GLU A 399 -21.32 2.22 -33.97
C GLU A 399 -22.19 1.14 -34.57
N GLU A 400 -22.58 0.17 -33.75
CA GLU A 400 -23.54 -0.88 -34.11
C GLU A 400 -24.73 -0.86 -33.15
N THR A 401 -25.93 -1.07 -33.70
CA THR A 401 -27.14 -1.23 -32.92
C THR A 401 -27.57 -2.69 -32.95
N ILE A 402 -27.62 -3.30 -31.78
CA ILE A 402 -28.08 -4.68 -31.59
C ILE A 402 -29.50 -4.62 -31.02
N THR A 403 -30.39 -5.36 -31.65
CA THR A 403 -31.77 -5.54 -31.21
C THR A 403 -32.07 -7.04 -31.11
N GLY A 404 -32.68 -7.46 -30.02
CA GLY A 404 -33.05 -8.85 -29.79
C GLY A 404 -33.90 -9.02 -28.53
N THR A 405 -34.45 -10.22 -28.34
CA THR A 405 -35.08 -10.51 -27.04
C THR A 405 -34.03 -10.66 -25.96
N VAL A 406 -34.44 -10.56 -24.70
CA VAL A 406 -33.54 -10.75 -23.54
C VAL A 406 -32.86 -12.12 -23.65
N GLU A 407 -33.60 -13.16 -24.01
CA GLU A 407 -33.10 -14.52 -24.17
C GLU A 407 -32.05 -14.60 -25.30
N ASP A 408 -32.31 -13.96 -26.44
CA ASP A 408 -31.37 -13.92 -27.57
C ASP A 408 -30.07 -13.23 -27.22
N ILE A 409 -30.16 -12.12 -26.44
CA ILE A 409 -28.98 -11.38 -26.04
C ILE A 409 -28.15 -12.11 -25.00
N ILE A 410 -28.83 -12.76 -24.04
CA ILE A 410 -28.18 -13.58 -23.01
C ILE A 410 -27.58 -14.84 -23.57
N GLY A 411 -28.28 -15.49 -24.51
CA GLY A 411 -27.85 -16.75 -25.14
C GLY A 411 -26.71 -16.57 -26.15
N ASP A 412 -26.54 -15.38 -26.70
CA ASP A 412 -25.53 -15.10 -27.73
C ASP A 412 -24.39 -14.23 -27.15
N ARG A 413 -23.20 -14.84 -27.02
CA ARG A 413 -21.98 -14.14 -26.54
C ARG A 413 -21.68 -12.87 -27.33
N LYS A 414 -21.89 -12.89 -28.65
CA LYS A 414 -21.57 -11.72 -29.51
C LYS A 414 -22.51 -10.55 -29.24
N LYS A 415 -23.69 -10.80 -28.72
CA LYS A 415 -24.67 -9.78 -28.32
C LYS A 415 -24.52 -9.39 -26.84
N LEU A 416 -24.24 -10.39 -25.98
CA LEU A 416 -24.11 -10.18 -24.53
C LEU A 416 -22.94 -9.26 -24.19
N LEU A 417 -21.77 -9.45 -24.80
CA LEU A 417 -20.59 -8.62 -24.51
C LEU A 417 -20.80 -7.15 -24.83
N PRO A 418 -21.29 -6.79 -26.05
CA PRO A 418 -21.63 -5.41 -26.36
C PRO A 418 -22.72 -4.82 -25.46
N PHE A 419 -23.73 -5.62 -25.08
CA PHE A 419 -24.78 -5.20 -24.16
C PHE A 419 -24.19 -4.80 -22.81
N LEU A 420 -23.39 -5.68 -22.20
CA LEU A 420 -22.72 -5.39 -20.93
C LEU A 420 -21.83 -4.15 -21.05
N SER A 421 -21.06 -4.02 -22.13
CA SER A 421 -20.23 -2.86 -22.38
C SER A 421 -21.05 -1.57 -22.50
N SER A 422 -22.19 -1.59 -23.19
CA SER A 422 -23.06 -0.43 -23.36
C SER A 422 -23.71 0.04 -22.05
N GLN A 423 -24.10 -0.93 -21.18
CA GLN A 423 -24.75 -0.63 -19.91
C GLN A 423 -23.76 -0.22 -18.81
N TYR A 424 -22.54 -0.74 -18.89
CA TYR A 424 -21.52 -0.59 -17.85
C TYR A 424 -20.32 0.24 -18.31
N LYS A 425 -20.50 1.14 -19.29
CA LYS A 425 -19.47 2.06 -19.72
C LYS A 425 -18.98 2.91 -18.54
N GLY A 426 -17.75 2.65 -18.08
CA GLY A 426 -17.13 3.26 -16.90
C GLY A 426 -17.36 2.48 -15.61
N MET A 427 -17.92 1.28 -15.66
CA MET A 427 -17.75 0.29 -14.60
C MET A 427 -16.36 -0.31 -14.68
N ASP A 428 -15.90 -0.70 -13.53
CA ASP A 428 -14.69 -1.45 -13.30
C ASP A 428 -14.52 -2.55 -14.34
N GLN A 429 -13.41 -2.55 -15.04
CA GLN A 429 -13.13 -3.57 -16.06
C GLN A 429 -13.12 -4.98 -15.45
N ASP A 430 -12.92 -5.09 -14.15
CA ASP A 430 -12.89 -6.36 -13.44
C ASP A 430 -14.27 -6.99 -13.34
N ILE A 431 -15.34 -6.23 -13.01
CA ILE A 431 -16.71 -6.76 -13.03
C ILE A 431 -17.12 -7.15 -14.45
N TYR A 432 -16.78 -6.29 -15.42
CA TYR A 432 -17.01 -6.61 -16.83
C TYR A 432 -16.25 -7.87 -17.24
N SER A 433 -14.98 -7.97 -16.86
CA SER A 433 -14.13 -9.13 -17.12
C SER A 433 -14.67 -10.40 -16.47
N ASP A 434 -15.17 -10.30 -15.25
CA ASP A 434 -15.72 -11.44 -14.50
C ASP A 434 -17.05 -11.93 -15.06
N VAL A 435 -17.96 -11.02 -15.39
CA VAL A 435 -19.19 -11.36 -16.09
C VAL A 435 -18.88 -11.99 -17.45
N VAL A 436 -17.88 -11.48 -18.16
CA VAL A 436 -17.43 -12.01 -19.45
C VAL A 436 -16.73 -13.37 -19.33
N LYS A 437 -15.89 -13.57 -18.34
CA LYS A 437 -15.14 -14.82 -18.13
C LYS A 437 -16.04 -15.95 -17.63
N SER A 438 -16.97 -15.64 -16.74
CA SER A 438 -17.94 -16.60 -16.20
C SER A 438 -19.14 -16.87 -17.12
N ARG A 439 -19.19 -16.23 -18.29
CA ARG A 439 -20.32 -16.19 -19.21
C ARG A 439 -20.92 -17.51 -19.65
N GLY A 440 -20.11 -18.52 -19.83
CA GLY A 440 -20.61 -19.86 -20.32
C GLY A 440 -21.42 -20.57 -19.25
N ALA A 441 -20.96 -20.48 -18.03
CA ALA A 441 -21.63 -21.00 -16.87
C ALA A 441 -22.75 -20.07 -16.40
N ILE A 442 -22.63 -18.75 -16.57
CA ILE A 442 -23.55 -17.76 -16.02
C ILE A 442 -24.94 -17.79 -16.66
N PHE A 443 -25.04 -17.91 -17.94
CA PHE A 443 -26.32 -17.76 -18.66
C PHE A 443 -26.91 -19.06 -19.23
N SER A 444 -26.20 -20.16 -19.10
CA SER A 444 -26.72 -21.49 -19.51
C SER A 444 -27.41 -22.25 -18.36
N ASN A 445 -27.40 -21.71 -17.15
CA ASN A 445 -27.87 -22.43 -15.97
C ASN A 445 -28.79 -21.55 -15.11
N SER A 446 -29.89 -22.12 -14.61
CA SER A 446 -30.86 -21.47 -13.70
C SER A 446 -30.20 -20.91 -12.41
N SER A 447 -29.03 -21.40 -12.04
CA SER A 447 -28.23 -20.90 -10.91
C SER A 447 -27.81 -19.41 -11.07
N HIS A 448 -27.69 -18.89 -12.30
CA HIS A 448 -27.30 -17.51 -12.55
C HIS A 448 -28.42 -16.49 -12.33
N MET A 449 -29.66 -16.88 -12.62
CA MET A 449 -30.81 -16.09 -12.20
C MET A 449 -30.89 -16.06 -10.66
N ALA A 450 -30.43 -17.11 -9.97
CA ALA A 450 -30.34 -17.12 -8.52
C ALA A 450 -29.24 -16.18 -8.01
N LYS A 451 -28.06 -16.13 -8.68
CA LYS A 451 -26.99 -15.16 -8.35
C LYS A 451 -27.42 -13.70 -8.56
N PHE A 452 -28.08 -13.42 -9.68
CA PHE A 452 -28.68 -12.10 -9.92
C PHE A 452 -29.74 -11.73 -8.87
N LYS A 453 -30.62 -12.67 -8.48
CA LYS A 453 -31.54 -12.45 -7.38
C LYS A 453 -30.83 -12.20 -6.05
N GLY A 454 -29.66 -12.82 -5.87
CA GLY A 454 -28.76 -12.55 -4.75
C GLY A 454 -28.27 -11.09 -4.70
N TYR A 455 -27.87 -10.53 -5.84
CA TYR A 455 -27.50 -9.11 -5.95
C TYR A 455 -28.69 -8.19 -5.64
N LEU A 456 -29.87 -8.48 -6.17
CA LEU A 456 -31.08 -7.72 -5.87
C LEU A 456 -31.42 -7.76 -4.38
N LYS A 457 -31.26 -8.91 -3.74
CA LYS A 457 -31.41 -9.05 -2.30
C LYS A 457 -30.39 -8.20 -1.55
N LYS A 458 -29.12 -8.24 -1.93
CA LYS A 458 -28.07 -7.42 -1.34
C LYS A 458 -28.33 -5.91 -1.51
N TYR A 459 -28.77 -5.47 -2.69
CA TYR A 459 -29.16 -4.09 -2.90
C TYR A 459 -30.33 -3.65 -1.99
N LYS A 460 -31.35 -4.50 -1.87
CA LYS A 460 -32.46 -4.24 -0.96
C LYS A 460 -32.05 -4.21 0.51
N GLU A 461 -31.12 -5.09 0.91
CA GLU A 461 -30.53 -5.12 2.24
C GLU A 461 -29.65 -3.89 2.48
N PHE A 462 -28.86 -3.46 1.50
CA PHE A 462 -28.10 -2.22 1.55
C PHE A 462 -29.00 -1.00 1.78
N LYS A 463 -30.04 -0.85 0.96
CA LYS A 463 -30.99 0.28 1.11
C LYS A 463 -31.77 0.22 2.43
N LYS A 464 -32.10 -0.97 2.94
CA LYS A 464 -32.83 -1.15 4.20
C LYS A 464 -31.93 -1.04 5.43
N GLY A 465 -30.70 -1.52 5.36
CA GLY A 465 -29.73 -1.53 6.47
C GLY A 465 -29.01 -0.21 6.64
N PHE A 466 -28.99 0.63 5.63
CA PHE A 466 -28.41 1.96 5.71
C PHE A 466 -29.45 2.92 6.32
N PRO A 467 -29.10 3.65 7.40
CA PRO A 467 -30.09 4.48 8.07
C PRO A 467 -30.71 5.49 7.10
N SER A 468 -31.94 5.22 6.76
CA SER A 468 -32.88 6.04 6.02
C SER A 468 -32.26 6.95 4.95
N ASP A 469 -32.18 6.50 3.71
CA ASP A 469 -31.99 7.33 2.51
C ASP A 469 -30.95 8.47 2.61
N LEU A 470 -29.99 8.34 3.56
CA LEU A 470 -29.02 9.36 3.82
C LEU A 470 -27.86 9.22 2.83
N SER A 471 -27.93 10.01 1.75
CA SER A 471 -26.69 10.34 1.02
C SER A 471 -25.69 10.99 1.99
N PRO A 472 -24.38 10.91 1.75
CA PRO A 472 -23.39 11.57 2.60
C PRO A 472 -23.69 13.05 2.84
N ALA A 473 -24.22 13.76 1.85
CA ALA A 473 -24.63 15.15 1.99
C ALA A 473 -25.72 15.36 3.07
N VAL A 474 -26.74 14.51 3.09
CA VAL A 474 -27.81 14.60 4.09
C VAL A 474 -27.32 14.18 5.47
N ALA A 475 -26.49 13.13 5.56
CA ALA A 475 -25.89 12.69 6.81
C ALA A 475 -25.01 13.79 7.43
N PHE A 476 -24.16 14.43 6.63
CA PHE A 476 -23.29 15.51 7.09
C PHE A 476 -24.09 16.78 7.45
N ALA A 477 -25.17 17.11 6.73
CA ALA A 477 -26.03 18.23 7.07
C ALA A 477 -26.72 18.00 8.44
N LYS A 478 -27.20 16.78 8.71
CA LYS A 478 -27.80 16.40 10.00
C LYS A 478 -26.79 16.48 11.15
N LEU A 479 -25.59 15.93 10.97
CA LEU A 479 -24.52 16.02 11.97
C LEU A 479 -24.07 17.48 12.18
N LEU A 480 -24.07 18.31 11.14
CA LEU A 480 -23.78 19.74 11.25
C LEU A 480 -24.79 20.46 12.13
N GLU A 481 -26.07 20.20 11.95
CA GLU A 481 -27.14 20.80 12.80
C GLU A 481 -27.02 20.35 14.26
N GLN A 482 -26.73 19.06 14.50
CA GLN A 482 -26.48 18.53 15.83
C GLN A 482 -25.24 19.19 16.47
N ALA A 483 -24.15 19.32 15.72
CA ALA A 483 -22.93 19.96 16.20
C ALA A 483 -23.14 21.44 16.57
N LYS A 484 -23.87 22.19 15.73
CA LYS A 484 -24.25 23.59 16.03
C LYS A 484 -25.10 23.70 17.29
N SER A 485 -26.11 22.85 17.43
CA SER A 485 -27.03 22.84 18.59
C SER A 485 -26.30 22.49 19.88
N ALA A 486 -25.31 21.60 19.81
CA ALA A 486 -24.47 21.18 20.94
C ALA A 486 -23.30 22.13 21.23
N GLY A 487 -23.04 23.15 20.38
CA GLY A 487 -21.84 23.99 20.45
C GLY A 487 -20.54 23.25 20.16
N ASN A 488 -20.62 22.13 19.48
CA ASN A 488 -19.49 21.26 19.17
C ASN A 488 -18.72 21.78 17.93
N LYS A 489 -17.80 22.71 18.16
CA LYS A 489 -17.06 23.39 17.08
C LYS A 489 -16.21 22.45 16.22
N PRO A 490 -15.45 21.47 16.76
CA PRO A 490 -14.70 20.53 15.95
C PRO A 490 -15.57 19.75 14.95
N LEU A 491 -16.68 19.18 15.41
CA LEU A 491 -17.60 18.44 14.56
C LEU A 491 -18.28 19.35 13.53
N GLU A 492 -18.67 20.59 13.94
CA GLU A 492 -19.21 21.60 13.01
C GLU A 492 -18.26 21.84 11.83
N LEU A 493 -16.98 22.06 12.11
CA LEU A 493 -15.98 22.34 11.09
C LEU A 493 -15.77 21.14 10.16
N ARG A 494 -15.70 19.93 10.70
CA ARG A 494 -15.59 18.69 9.91
C ARG A 494 -16.78 18.53 8.98
N MET A 495 -17.99 18.67 9.48
CA MET A 495 -19.20 18.50 8.65
C MET A 495 -19.33 19.55 7.57
N ARG A 496 -18.91 20.79 7.83
CA ARG A 496 -18.84 21.83 6.80
C ARG A 496 -17.84 21.49 5.70
N SER A 497 -16.64 21.08 6.09
CA SER A 497 -15.61 20.63 5.15
C SER A 497 -16.13 19.52 4.23
N MET A 498 -16.80 18.54 4.80
CA MET A 498 -17.34 17.41 4.01
C MET A 498 -18.49 17.81 3.10
N LEU A 499 -19.39 18.69 3.56
CA LEU A 499 -20.47 19.19 2.74
C LEU A 499 -19.97 19.98 1.54
N ASP A 500 -18.93 20.80 1.72
CA ASP A 500 -18.32 21.53 0.61
C ASP A 500 -17.69 20.57 -0.43
N ARG A 501 -17.01 19.52 0.04
CA ARG A 501 -16.40 18.50 -0.83
C ARG A 501 -17.42 17.69 -1.64
N VAL A 502 -18.56 17.37 -1.06
CA VAL A 502 -19.64 16.66 -1.79
C VAL A 502 -20.51 17.59 -2.63
N GLY A 503 -20.18 18.88 -2.70
CA GLY A 503 -20.91 19.85 -3.51
C GLY A 503 -22.30 20.17 -2.99
N SER A 504 -22.59 19.91 -1.72
CA SER A 504 -23.90 20.18 -1.12
C SER A 504 -24.04 21.65 -0.75
N LYS A 505 -25.14 22.28 -1.17
CA LYS A 505 -25.53 23.63 -0.72
C LYS A 505 -26.13 23.68 0.69
N ALA A 506 -26.36 22.53 1.31
CA ALA A 506 -27.01 22.44 2.63
C ALA A 506 -26.21 23.10 3.76
N GLY A 507 -24.89 23.19 3.66
CA GLY A 507 -24.01 23.82 4.65
C GLY A 507 -23.78 25.33 4.43
N GLY A 508 -24.11 25.85 3.27
CA GLY A 508 -23.72 27.19 2.85
C GLY A 508 -22.20 27.37 2.72
N SER A 509 -21.79 28.47 2.09
CA SER A 509 -20.39 28.85 1.96
C SER A 509 -19.82 29.17 3.36
N TYR A 510 -18.77 28.45 3.77
CA TYR A 510 -18.06 28.71 5.02
C TYR A 510 -16.76 29.46 4.72
N ASN A 511 -16.56 30.58 5.40
CA ASN A 511 -15.31 31.35 5.29
C ASN A 511 -14.39 30.97 6.47
N PRO A 512 -13.25 30.29 6.26
CA PRO A 512 -12.32 29.92 7.31
C PRO A 512 -11.80 31.12 8.08
N GLN A 513 -11.80 31.02 9.40
CA GLN A 513 -11.25 32.03 10.30
C GLN A 513 -10.08 31.45 11.10
N LYS A 514 -9.04 32.24 11.32
CA LYS A 514 -7.86 31.84 12.12
C LYS A 514 -8.25 31.36 13.53
N SER A 515 -9.33 31.90 14.11
CA SER A 515 -9.89 31.47 15.38
C SER A 515 -10.43 30.04 15.39
N ASP A 516 -10.66 29.44 14.22
CA ASP A 516 -11.17 28.08 14.07
C ASP A 516 -10.05 27.03 14.07
N PHE A 517 -8.81 27.43 13.77
CA PHE A 517 -7.68 26.50 13.64
C PHE A 517 -7.44 25.63 14.88
N PRO A 518 -7.55 26.14 16.12
CA PRO A 518 -7.37 25.30 17.32
C PRO A 518 -8.34 24.11 17.42
N ALA A 519 -9.54 24.23 16.88
CA ALA A 519 -10.56 23.20 16.92
C ALA A 519 -10.60 22.33 15.65
N ALA A 520 -9.74 22.60 14.68
CA ALA A 520 -9.73 21.89 13.41
C ALA A 520 -8.78 20.68 13.44
N SER A 521 -9.28 19.56 12.93
CA SER A 521 -8.46 18.36 12.66
C SER A 521 -7.52 18.56 11.46
N PRO A 522 -6.52 17.71 11.24
CA PRO A 522 -5.60 17.82 10.10
C PRO A 522 -6.31 17.96 8.74
N GLY A 523 -7.26 17.08 8.45
CA GLY A 523 -8.01 17.15 7.18
C GLY A 523 -8.84 18.41 7.02
N VAL A 524 -9.37 18.96 8.13
CA VAL A 524 -10.09 20.25 8.13
C VAL A 524 -9.13 21.42 7.95
N LEU A 525 -7.93 21.37 8.55
CA LEU A 525 -6.88 22.39 8.35
C LEU A 525 -6.43 22.44 6.89
N VAL A 526 -6.25 21.28 6.24
CA VAL A 526 -5.92 21.19 4.81
C VAL A 526 -7.03 21.85 3.97
N TRP A 527 -8.30 21.48 4.20
CA TRP A 527 -9.43 22.10 3.50
C TRP A 527 -9.51 23.61 3.73
N MET A 528 -9.30 24.09 4.97
CA MET A 528 -9.27 25.53 5.27
C MET A 528 -8.17 26.23 4.50
N ALA A 529 -6.96 25.66 4.43
CA ALA A 529 -5.85 26.24 3.70
C ALA A 529 -6.12 26.31 2.18
N GLU A 530 -6.74 25.28 1.61
CA GLU A 530 -7.17 25.28 0.20
C GLU A 530 -8.13 26.44 -0.08
N GLN A 531 -9.15 26.65 0.79
CA GLN A 531 -10.12 27.74 0.67
C GLN A 531 -9.43 29.11 0.81
N LEU A 532 -8.53 29.26 1.78
CA LEU A 532 -7.78 30.49 2.01
C LEU A 532 -6.85 30.82 0.85
N LEU A 533 -6.16 29.83 0.27
CA LEU A 533 -5.34 30.02 -0.95
C LEU A 533 -6.19 30.40 -2.15
N ALA A 534 -7.37 29.83 -2.31
CA ALA A 534 -8.32 30.19 -3.38
C ALA A 534 -8.81 31.64 -3.24
N GLN A 535 -9.00 32.11 -1.99
CA GLN A 535 -9.35 33.49 -1.66
C GLN A 535 -8.13 34.45 -1.66
N ASN A 536 -6.95 33.94 -2.00
CA ASN A 536 -5.67 34.68 -1.95
C ASN A 536 -5.26 35.17 -0.55
N SER A 537 -5.79 34.56 0.52
CA SER A 537 -5.36 34.80 1.91
C SER A 537 -4.17 33.89 2.26
N VAL A 538 -3.00 34.23 1.68
CA VAL A 538 -1.81 33.37 1.73
C VAL A 538 -1.28 33.23 3.17
N GLU A 539 -1.21 34.32 3.93
CA GLU A 539 -0.70 34.32 5.32
C GLU A 539 -1.51 33.42 6.25
N ASP A 540 -2.86 33.44 6.12
CA ASP A 540 -3.72 32.59 6.95
C ASP A 540 -3.62 31.11 6.52
N ALA A 541 -3.48 30.85 5.23
CA ALA A 541 -3.25 29.50 4.73
C ALA A 541 -1.92 28.91 5.25
N VAL A 542 -0.84 29.70 5.26
CA VAL A 542 0.45 29.34 5.87
C VAL A 542 0.25 29.03 7.35
N SER A 543 -0.45 29.91 8.09
CA SER A 543 -0.72 29.71 9.52
C SER A 543 -1.49 28.42 9.82
N ALA A 544 -2.45 28.03 8.96
CA ALA A 544 -3.18 26.78 9.10
C ALA A 544 -2.26 25.56 8.90
N MET A 545 -1.40 25.60 7.88
CA MET A 545 -0.48 24.50 7.58
C MET A 545 0.66 24.37 8.59
N GLU A 546 1.22 25.51 9.05
CA GLU A 546 2.20 25.50 10.13
C GLU A 546 1.62 24.91 11.42
N ARG A 547 0.36 25.22 11.73
CA ARG A 547 -0.31 24.56 12.85
C ARG A 547 -0.41 23.04 12.64
N LEU A 548 -0.78 22.57 11.46
CA LEU A 548 -0.84 21.14 11.16
C LEU A 548 0.54 20.50 11.42
N VAL A 549 1.59 21.04 10.85
CA VAL A 549 2.95 20.52 11.01
C VAL A 549 3.40 20.54 12.47
N ASN A 550 3.14 21.63 13.20
CA ASN A 550 3.63 21.81 14.56
C ASN A 550 2.86 20.97 15.60
N VAL A 551 1.55 20.77 15.40
CA VAL A 551 0.71 20.07 16.37
C VAL A 551 0.56 18.58 16.03
N TYR A 552 0.53 18.26 14.74
CA TYR A 552 0.24 16.91 14.26
C TYR A 552 1.42 16.27 13.50
N GLY A 553 2.64 16.82 13.63
CA GLY A 553 3.82 16.34 12.89
C GLY A 553 4.10 14.83 13.04
N ASP A 554 3.82 14.27 14.22
CA ASP A 554 4.01 12.84 14.49
C ASP A 554 2.77 11.98 14.19
N THR A 555 1.59 12.60 14.07
CA THR A 555 0.30 11.91 13.93
C THR A 555 -0.47 12.29 12.68
N GLY A 556 0.00 13.26 11.92
CA GLY A 556 -0.67 13.84 10.75
C GLY A 556 -0.79 12.91 9.55
N GLY A 557 0.00 11.82 9.52
CA GLY A 557 -0.08 10.81 8.47
C GLY A 557 0.00 11.41 7.06
N GLU A 558 -0.94 11.02 6.18
CA GLU A 558 -1.00 11.52 4.80
C GLU A 558 -1.19 13.04 4.67
N PHE A 559 -1.82 13.69 5.68
CA PHE A 559 -2.03 15.14 5.66
C PHE A 559 -0.75 15.97 5.78
N LEU A 560 0.37 15.36 6.18
CA LEU A 560 1.66 16.04 6.17
C LEU A 560 2.14 16.31 4.74
N PHE A 561 1.86 15.44 3.80
CA PHE A 561 2.11 15.72 2.39
C PHE A 561 1.35 16.97 1.97
N ASP A 562 0.03 17.00 2.22
CA ASP A 562 -0.84 18.13 1.85
C ASP A 562 -0.38 19.43 2.50
N ALA A 563 0.02 19.39 3.79
CA ALA A 563 0.52 20.55 4.49
C ALA A 563 1.76 21.16 3.82
N TYR A 564 2.77 20.34 3.57
CA TYR A 564 3.99 20.81 2.90
C TYR A 564 3.76 21.20 1.45
N TYR A 565 2.87 20.49 0.74
CA TYR A 565 2.49 20.83 -0.62
C TYR A 565 1.81 22.20 -0.71
N LEU A 566 0.85 22.51 0.19
CA LEU A 566 0.17 23.80 0.26
C LEU A 566 1.10 24.93 0.74
N LEU A 567 2.02 24.64 1.68
CA LEU A 567 3.09 25.58 2.06
C LEU A 567 3.98 25.92 0.86
N GLY A 568 4.35 24.91 0.05
CA GLY A 568 5.09 25.12 -1.20
C GLY A 568 4.35 26.03 -2.16
N GLN A 569 3.05 25.81 -2.38
CA GLN A 569 2.19 26.66 -3.21
C GLN A 569 2.09 28.10 -2.68
N ALA A 570 1.93 28.25 -1.37
CA ALA A 570 1.87 29.56 -0.74
C ALA A 570 3.16 30.35 -1.00
N LYS A 571 4.33 29.71 -0.81
CA LYS A 571 5.64 30.31 -1.06
C LYS A 571 5.89 30.62 -2.54
N GLN A 572 5.40 29.79 -3.47
CA GLN A 572 5.42 30.12 -4.89
C GLN A 572 4.61 31.37 -5.21
N LYS A 573 3.41 31.53 -4.63
CA LYS A 573 2.60 32.75 -4.78
C LYS A 573 3.33 33.99 -4.26
N GLU A 574 4.09 33.88 -3.17
CA GLU A 574 4.95 34.93 -2.63
C GLU A 574 6.24 35.14 -3.44
N ARG A 575 6.52 34.31 -4.43
CA ARG A 575 7.79 34.24 -5.19
C ARG A 575 9.01 33.90 -4.35
N ASP A 576 8.80 33.31 -3.18
CA ASP A 576 9.86 32.75 -2.34
C ASP A 576 10.15 31.30 -2.80
N TYR A 577 10.76 31.20 -3.98
CA TYR A 577 11.02 29.90 -4.61
C TYR A 577 12.00 29.04 -3.83
N GLN A 578 12.93 29.66 -3.10
CA GLN A 578 13.90 28.91 -2.30
C GLN A 578 13.21 28.12 -1.16
N THR A 579 12.32 28.77 -0.43
CA THR A 579 11.53 28.13 0.63
C THR A 579 10.52 27.15 0.03
N SER A 580 9.94 27.48 -1.13
CA SER A 580 9.03 26.60 -1.87
C SER A 580 9.67 25.26 -2.25
N VAL A 581 10.94 25.27 -2.71
CA VAL A 581 11.73 24.05 -2.99
C VAL A 581 11.78 23.15 -1.75
N SER A 582 12.13 23.71 -0.59
CA SER A 582 12.23 22.95 0.66
C SER A 582 10.91 22.31 1.05
N HIS A 583 9.79 23.02 0.86
CA HIS A 583 8.47 22.49 1.20
C HIS A 583 8.04 21.38 0.25
N TYR A 584 8.23 21.50 -1.06
CA TYR A 584 7.88 20.42 -1.99
C TYR A 584 8.77 19.18 -1.80
N GLN A 585 10.04 19.36 -1.47
CA GLN A 585 10.91 18.25 -1.09
C GLN A 585 10.41 17.55 0.18
N SER A 586 9.96 18.30 1.17
CA SER A 586 9.36 17.75 2.39
C SER A 586 8.06 17.02 2.11
N ALA A 587 7.19 17.54 1.22
CA ALA A 587 5.97 16.85 0.80
C ALA A 587 6.30 15.49 0.17
N LEU A 588 7.20 15.46 -0.81
CA LEU A 588 7.61 14.23 -1.51
C LEU A 588 8.35 13.23 -0.60
N ALA A 589 9.07 13.72 0.42
CA ALA A 589 9.70 12.87 1.42
C ALA A 589 8.66 12.19 2.35
N ASN A 590 7.53 12.85 2.62
CA ASN A 590 6.44 12.26 3.41
C ASN A 590 5.65 11.22 2.60
N SER A 591 5.38 11.48 1.32
CA SER A 591 4.70 10.51 0.44
C SER A 591 5.04 10.76 -1.03
N SER A 592 5.86 9.89 -1.61
CA SER A 592 6.25 9.99 -3.03
C SER A 592 5.17 9.48 -4.00
N TRP A 593 4.13 8.82 -3.49
CA TRP A 593 3.01 8.23 -4.25
C TRP A 593 1.66 8.89 -3.96
N HIS A 594 1.63 10.02 -3.28
CA HIS A 594 0.41 10.77 -3.05
C HIS A 594 -0.24 11.20 -4.39
N ASP A 595 -1.56 11.33 -4.45
CA ASP A 595 -2.29 11.72 -5.67
C ASP A 595 -1.74 13.01 -6.31
N ASN A 596 -1.28 13.95 -5.48
CA ASN A 596 -0.67 15.20 -5.92
C ASN A 596 0.86 15.13 -6.06
N ALA A 597 1.50 13.95 -5.93
CA ALA A 597 2.96 13.86 -5.94
C ALA A 597 3.57 14.34 -7.26
N ASN A 598 2.93 14.02 -8.39
CA ASN A 598 3.41 14.47 -9.69
C ASN A 598 3.23 15.98 -9.91
N ASP A 599 2.15 16.60 -9.40
CA ASP A 599 2.03 18.06 -9.39
C ASP A 599 3.10 18.69 -8.47
N ALA A 600 3.38 18.10 -7.31
CA ALA A 600 4.45 18.54 -6.40
C ALA A 600 5.83 18.48 -7.10
N ARG A 601 6.12 17.43 -7.89
CA ARG A 601 7.35 17.33 -8.68
C ARG A 601 7.45 18.40 -9.75
N ILE A 602 6.36 18.67 -10.46
CA ILE A 602 6.32 19.76 -11.46
C ILE A 602 6.63 21.09 -10.80
N ARG A 603 5.96 21.40 -9.69
CA ARG A 603 6.16 22.66 -8.97
C ARG A 603 7.53 22.79 -8.32
N LEU A 604 8.09 21.67 -7.86
CA LEU A 604 9.47 21.59 -7.40
C LEU A 604 10.44 21.95 -8.51
N GLY A 605 10.26 21.34 -9.69
CA GLY A 605 11.06 21.63 -10.88
C GLY A 605 10.94 23.08 -11.32
N GLU A 606 9.74 23.66 -11.33
CA GLU A 606 9.49 25.09 -11.64
C GLU A 606 10.19 26.00 -10.61
N SER A 607 10.10 25.68 -9.31
CA SER A 607 10.76 26.47 -8.26
C SER A 607 12.29 26.39 -8.35
N LEU A 608 12.85 25.19 -8.60
CA LEU A 608 14.28 25.01 -8.85
C LEU A 608 14.77 25.80 -10.08
N PHE A 609 13.96 25.83 -11.15
CA PHE A 609 14.25 26.60 -12.34
C PHE A 609 14.34 28.10 -12.03
N GLU A 610 13.39 28.65 -11.29
CA GLU A 610 13.37 30.08 -10.91
C GLU A 610 14.55 30.43 -10.00
N VAL A 611 14.87 29.57 -9.01
CA VAL A 611 16.06 29.75 -8.17
C VAL A 611 17.33 29.68 -9.01
N GLY A 612 17.45 28.71 -9.92
CA GLY A 612 18.58 28.59 -10.83
C GLY A 612 18.78 29.82 -11.72
N GLN A 613 17.71 30.42 -12.22
CA GLN A 613 17.76 31.67 -12.99
C GLN A 613 18.28 32.85 -12.14
N SER A 614 17.78 32.96 -10.92
CA SER A 614 18.15 34.08 -10.03
C SER A 614 19.58 34.00 -9.50
N THR A 615 20.03 32.79 -9.17
CA THR A 615 21.36 32.51 -8.61
C THR A 615 22.41 32.23 -9.67
N LYS A 616 22.01 31.91 -10.91
CA LYS A 616 22.84 31.42 -12.01
C LYS A 616 23.56 30.09 -11.71
N ASP A 617 22.97 29.29 -10.83
CA ASP A 617 23.48 27.98 -10.47
C ASP A 617 22.97 26.91 -11.44
N SER A 618 23.86 26.40 -12.27
CA SER A 618 23.52 25.39 -13.29
C SER A 618 23.07 24.04 -12.68
N SER A 619 23.52 23.71 -11.46
CA SER A 619 23.15 22.47 -10.80
C SER A 619 21.68 22.38 -10.45
N LEU A 620 21.03 23.53 -10.22
CA LEU A 620 19.59 23.61 -9.93
C LEU A 620 18.75 23.29 -11.18
N PHE A 621 19.23 23.62 -12.39
CA PHE A 621 18.57 23.22 -13.63
C PHE A 621 18.65 21.72 -13.84
N ASP A 622 19.76 21.07 -13.48
CA ASP A 622 19.85 19.61 -13.57
C ASP A 622 18.96 18.91 -12.55
N GLN A 623 18.81 19.46 -11.34
CA GLN A 623 17.82 18.98 -10.36
C GLN A 623 16.38 19.17 -10.85
N ALA A 624 16.08 20.31 -11.49
CA ALA A 624 14.77 20.57 -12.10
C ALA A 624 14.49 19.55 -13.21
N VAL A 625 15.47 19.29 -14.08
CA VAL A 625 15.36 18.26 -15.13
C VAL A 625 15.05 16.89 -14.54
N SER A 626 15.73 16.50 -13.45
CA SER A 626 15.46 15.22 -12.77
C SER A 626 14.02 15.13 -12.26
N SER A 627 13.54 16.20 -11.64
CA SER A 627 12.16 16.27 -11.13
C SER A 627 11.12 16.17 -12.25
N PHE A 628 11.35 16.86 -13.37
CA PHE A 628 10.47 16.78 -14.55
C PHE A 628 10.55 15.41 -15.25
N GLU A 629 11.72 14.78 -15.29
CA GLU A 629 11.89 13.46 -15.90
C GLU A 629 11.09 12.38 -15.18
N GLU A 630 11.00 12.42 -13.85
CA GLU A 630 10.14 11.51 -13.09
C GLU A 630 8.68 11.60 -13.54
N VAL A 631 8.16 12.83 -13.73
CA VAL A 631 6.78 13.04 -14.19
C VAL A 631 6.61 12.64 -15.67
N ARG A 632 7.58 12.97 -16.52
CA ARG A 632 7.52 12.67 -17.95
C ARG A 632 7.48 11.15 -18.21
N SER A 633 8.23 10.40 -17.44
CA SER A 633 8.34 8.95 -17.58
C SER A 633 7.19 8.17 -16.93
N ASP A 634 6.46 8.78 -16.01
CA ASP A 634 5.34 8.14 -15.33
C ASP A 634 4.12 8.04 -16.26
N THR A 635 3.76 6.82 -16.64
CA THR A 635 2.66 6.53 -17.57
C THR A 635 1.27 6.80 -16.98
N ASP A 636 1.15 6.82 -15.67
CA ASP A 636 -0.11 7.07 -14.95
C ASP A 636 -0.42 8.57 -14.87
N THR A 637 0.57 9.41 -15.15
CA THR A 637 0.41 10.85 -15.19
C THR A 637 -0.28 11.32 -16.50
N SER A 638 -1.07 12.37 -16.38
CA SER A 638 -1.80 12.94 -17.53
C SER A 638 -0.85 13.38 -18.66
N LEU A 639 -1.31 13.23 -19.91
CA LEU A 639 -0.53 13.67 -21.09
C LEU A 639 -0.12 15.14 -21.01
N GLU A 640 -0.98 16.01 -20.46
CA GLU A 640 -0.68 17.44 -20.28
C GLU A 640 0.48 17.67 -19.32
N GLN A 641 0.51 16.98 -18.17
CA GLN A 641 1.59 17.11 -17.20
C GLN A 641 2.92 16.54 -17.73
N ARG A 642 2.87 15.41 -18.43
CA ARG A 642 4.04 14.82 -19.09
C ARG A 642 4.60 15.73 -20.17
N ALA A 643 3.73 16.32 -20.99
CA ALA A 643 4.11 17.29 -22.01
C ALA A 643 4.69 18.58 -21.40
N GLN A 644 4.09 19.09 -20.31
CA GLN A 644 4.61 20.23 -19.56
C GLN A 644 6.02 19.95 -19.06
N SER A 645 6.22 18.77 -18.47
CA SER A 645 7.53 18.38 -17.92
C SER A 645 8.59 18.27 -19.00
N SER A 646 8.28 17.64 -20.14
CA SER A 646 9.22 17.58 -21.28
C SER A 646 9.56 18.97 -21.83
N TYR A 647 8.57 19.86 -21.96
CA TYR A 647 8.80 21.26 -22.35
C TYR A 647 9.70 22.00 -21.35
N MET A 648 9.46 21.86 -20.04
CA MET A 648 10.24 22.53 -19.01
C MET A 648 11.69 22.00 -18.94
N MET A 649 11.93 20.73 -19.26
CA MET A 649 13.28 20.20 -19.43
C MET A 649 14.03 20.93 -20.56
N GLY A 650 13.34 21.22 -21.65
CA GLY A 650 13.86 22.06 -22.73
C GLY A 650 14.20 23.49 -22.25
N GLU A 651 13.34 24.10 -21.45
CA GLU A 651 13.61 25.42 -20.84
C GLU A 651 14.83 25.39 -19.92
N CYS A 652 15.02 24.33 -19.13
CA CYS A 652 16.21 24.16 -18.29
C CYS A 652 17.49 24.09 -19.12
N LYS A 653 17.51 23.32 -20.18
CA LYS A 653 18.66 23.23 -21.11
C LYS A 653 18.94 24.55 -21.82
N ARG A 654 17.87 25.26 -22.24
CA ARG A 654 17.98 26.59 -22.85
C ARG A 654 18.60 27.62 -21.88
N ALA A 655 18.23 27.57 -20.59
CA ALA A 655 18.72 28.48 -19.58
C ALA A 655 20.26 28.39 -19.38
N ILE A 656 20.82 27.20 -19.53
CA ILE A 656 22.27 26.97 -19.52
C ILE A 656 22.95 27.12 -20.91
N ARG A 657 22.20 27.60 -21.89
CA ARG A 657 22.64 27.77 -23.30
C ARG A 657 22.96 26.47 -24.03
N ASP A 658 22.51 25.35 -23.55
CA ASP A 658 22.53 24.07 -24.30
C ASP A 658 21.36 24.05 -25.29
N HIS A 659 21.52 24.77 -26.41
CA HIS A 659 20.48 24.86 -27.41
C HIS A 659 20.19 23.55 -28.12
N ALA A 660 21.18 22.66 -28.23
CA ALA A 660 21.00 21.33 -28.82
C ALA A 660 20.18 20.42 -27.92
N GLY A 661 20.51 20.37 -26.62
CA GLY A 661 19.75 19.65 -25.62
C GLY A 661 18.34 20.22 -25.45
N ALA A 662 18.19 21.54 -25.51
CA ALA A 662 16.87 22.18 -25.46
C ALA A 662 16.00 21.77 -26.65
N ALA A 663 16.54 21.83 -27.88
CA ALA A 663 15.82 21.41 -29.09
C ALA A 663 15.39 19.95 -29.01
N TYR A 664 16.24 19.07 -28.46
CA TYR A 664 15.89 17.66 -28.25
C TYR A 664 14.62 17.50 -27.40
N TYR A 665 14.53 18.14 -26.23
CA TYR A 665 13.36 18.02 -25.36
C TYR A 665 12.10 18.70 -25.94
N TYR A 666 12.25 19.81 -26.63
CA TYR A 666 11.11 20.42 -27.31
C TYR A 666 10.57 19.52 -28.44
N LEU A 667 11.43 18.91 -29.24
CA LEU A 667 10.99 17.97 -30.26
C LEU A 667 10.44 16.67 -29.65
N ASP A 668 11.02 16.18 -28.53
CA ASP A 668 10.46 15.08 -27.76
C ASP A 668 9.01 15.38 -27.36
N THR A 669 8.74 16.59 -26.86
CA THR A 669 7.37 17.03 -26.53
C THR A 669 6.44 16.94 -27.73
N THR A 670 6.88 17.37 -28.91
CA THR A 670 6.02 17.38 -30.11
C THR A 670 5.76 15.98 -30.68
N LEU A 671 6.70 15.07 -30.50
CA LEU A 671 6.63 13.70 -31.01
C LEU A 671 5.82 12.79 -30.11
N ASN A 672 6.09 12.84 -28.80
CA ASN A 672 5.47 11.93 -27.82
C ASN A 672 4.14 12.45 -27.28
N PHE A 673 3.90 13.76 -27.29
CA PHE A 673 2.71 14.38 -26.73
C PHE A 673 2.00 15.33 -27.72
N PRO A 674 1.76 14.92 -28.98
CA PRO A 674 1.24 15.84 -30.01
C PRO A 674 -0.17 16.34 -29.74
N SER A 675 -0.96 15.64 -28.91
CA SER A 675 -2.33 16.04 -28.53
C SER A 675 -2.37 17.04 -27.37
N ALA A 676 -1.29 17.22 -26.62
CA ALA A 676 -1.13 18.29 -25.63
C ALA A 676 -0.84 19.62 -26.34
N THR A 677 -1.88 20.18 -27.02
CA THR A 677 -1.75 21.22 -28.02
C THR A 677 -1.05 22.49 -27.52
N LYS A 678 -1.28 22.86 -26.28
CA LYS A 678 -0.63 24.00 -25.61
C LYS A 678 0.90 23.85 -25.58
N TRP A 679 1.37 22.67 -25.17
CA TRP A 679 2.80 22.41 -24.98
C TRP A 679 3.49 22.07 -26.31
N ALA A 680 2.82 21.30 -27.16
CA ALA A 680 3.35 20.97 -28.50
C ALA A 680 3.57 22.21 -29.35
N SER A 681 2.61 23.16 -29.40
CA SER A 681 2.75 24.42 -30.12
C SER A 681 3.96 25.21 -29.62
N LYS A 682 4.05 25.43 -28.29
CA LYS A 682 5.19 26.13 -27.67
C LYS A 682 6.52 25.45 -27.98
N SER A 683 6.53 24.12 -27.96
CA SER A 683 7.73 23.33 -28.19
C SER A 683 8.23 23.46 -29.62
N TYR A 684 7.35 23.47 -30.64
CA TYR A 684 7.75 23.75 -32.02
C TYR A 684 8.42 25.12 -32.15
N GLU A 685 7.81 26.16 -31.58
CA GLU A 685 8.34 27.52 -31.63
C GLU A 685 9.71 27.62 -30.95
N GLN A 686 9.89 26.99 -29.79
CA GLN A 686 11.16 27.04 -29.08
C GLN A 686 12.24 26.19 -29.78
N ALA A 687 11.90 25.05 -30.38
CA ALA A 687 12.84 24.24 -31.16
C ALA A 687 13.37 25.03 -32.34
N ILE A 688 12.52 25.75 -33.09
CA ILE A 688 12.94 26.62 -34.19
C ILE A 688 13.93 27.66 -33.68
N ARG A 689 13.60 28.35 -32.56
CA ARG A 689 14.50 29.36 -31.96
C ARG A 689 15.85 28.78 -31.56
N CYS A 690 15.88 27.56 -31.04
CA CYS A 690 17.16 26.89 -30.69
C CYS A 690 18.01 26.61 -31.92
N TYR A 691 17.39 26.21 -33.06
CA TYR A 691 18.10 25.99 -34.32
C TYR A 691 18.55 27.30 -34.97
N GLU A 692 17.80 28.39 -34.83
CA GLU A 692 18.22 29.75 -35.25
C GLU A 692 19.51 30.15 -34.48
N GLN A 693 19.55 29.95 -33.17
CA GLN A 693 20.72 30.27 -32.34
C GLN A 693 21.96 29.44 -32.68
N THR A 694 21.78 28.24 -33.21
CA THR A 694 22.87 27.33 -33.62
C THR A 694 23.15 27.39 -35.12
N GLY A 695 22.40 28.20 -35.91
CA GLY A 695 22.63 28.37 -37.35
C GLY A 695 22.27 27.16 -38.22
N GLN A 696 21.37 26.29 -37.75
CA GLN A 696 21.01 25.00 -38.41
C GLN A 696 19.78 25.21 -39.34
N SER A 697 19.97 25.88 -40.45
CA SER A 697 18.90 26.29 -41.42
C SER A 697 18.07 25.11 -41.94
N ASP A 698 18.70 23.96 -42.18
CA ASP A 698 18.00 22.76 -42.67
C ASP A 698 17.02 22.22 -41.64
N GLN A 699 17.42 22.25 -40.38
CA GLN A 699 16.55 21.80 -39.26
C GLN A 699 15.40 22.77 -39.05
N ILE A 700 15.61 24.08 -39.21
CA ILE A 700 14.55 25.08 -39.14
C ILE A 700 13.47 24.74 -40.15
N THR A 701 13.84 24.59 -41.44
CA THR A 701 12.91 24.28 -42.51
C THR A 701 12.12 23.01 -42.29
N GLN A 702 12.81 22.00 -41.76
CA GLN A 702 12.17 20.70 -41.42
C GLN A 702 11.12 20.85 -40.30
N VAL A 703 11.49 21.50 -39.19
CA VAL A 703 10.62 21.69 -38.04
C VAL A 703 9.43 22.58 -38.33
N GLU A 704 9.63 23.66 -39.12
CA GLU A 704 8.54 24.52 -39.61
C GLU A 704 7.50 23.74 -40.42
N LYS A 705 7.96 22.84 -41.29
CA LYS A 705 7.08 21.95 -42.05
C LYS A 705 6.29 21.03 -41.14
N GLN A 706 6.99 20.41 -40.20
CA GLN A 706 6.35 19.51 -39.17
C GLN A 706 5.31 20.31 -38.37
N TYR A 707 5.61 21.54 -37.98
CA TYR A 707 4.70 22.39 -37.21
C TYR A 707 3.41 22.70 -38.01
N VAL A 708 3.54 23.06 -39.28
CA VAL A 708 2.39 23.30 -40.16
C VAL A 708 1.53 22.05 -40.33
N ASP A 709 2.17 20.87 -40.52
CA ASP A 709 1.45 19.61 -40.65
C ASP A 709 0.75 19.22 -39.35
N TRP A 710 1.41 19.44 -38.19
CA TRP A 710 0.84 19.22 -36.85
C TRP A 710 -0.37 20.19 -36.63
N GLN A 711 -0.24 21.49 -36.96
CA GLN A 711 -1.36 22.46 -36.84
C GLN A 711 -2.59 22.01 -37.63
N ARG A 712 -2.40 21.51 -38.84
CA ARG A 712 -3.48 20.97 -39.64
C ARG A 712 -4.18 19.78 -39.02
N LYS A 713 -3.45 18.98 -38.25
CA LYS A 713 -3.97 17.74 -37.64
C LYS A 713 -4.64 17.98 -36.30
N PHE A 714 -4.10 18.83 -35.45
CA PHE A 714 -4.48 18.96 -34.05
C PHE A 714 -5.16 20.28 -33.67
N LEU A 715 -5.09 21.33 -34.48
CA LEU A 715 -5.72 22.62 -34.19
C LEU A 715 -6.98 22.89 -35.05
N LYS A 716 -7.62 21.86 -35.57
CA LYS A 716 -8.87 21.97 -36.32
C LYS A 716 -10.08 22.20 -35.41
#